data_3236be315002cf396a640fa5d4b3de1a
#
_entry.id   3236be315002cf396a640fa5d4b3de1a
#
_cell.length_a   1.000
_cell.length_b   1.000
_cell.length_c   1.000
_cell.angle_alpha   90.00
_cell.angle_beta   90.00
_cell.angle_gamma   90.00
#
_symmetry.space_group_name_H-M   'P 1'
#
loop_
_entity.id
_entity.type
_entity.pdbx_description
1 polymer ?
#
loop_
_entity_poly.entity_id
_entity_poly.type
_entity_poly.pdbx_seq_one_letter_code
_entity_poly.pdbx_strand_id
1 'polypeptide(L)'
;MKYVLPQCFFEEKALDKAERQSLPPLVAKCGYNRNIAIGLRYAPLSYAGCGFVRWSTMQGEGQVTLFLKHWRTDTVVSRVLRIALAWSQWQSGLSTSILQDTCTNLPHLECRWIKSLRKFLCKIKATIQLDNPRVVPTERTNDIYIMEYAISCKLFNDTDLKIINYCRQYLHVTTVSELFNVEGNKILPHMFQCRRPPWFNKHQFIIIQRRPSDYQIRHQWQKLCRQWCTHDGSSAAYLDFGDWTHQGLGLRTRRESYITRQQEVYHWINSCYWLLEQRSTTTTCYTPCQATDWIPDNHATPISITRSPQPNDPTFTVEYSSCASTPNQPHSLSLHTDFHDYLQQLPEWEQHLLQNIQFNYGAFSTMSYIHDILPPNQPLYAVSDGSMAHNTTSFGWMLGTKEGQRLAWCNGPGSGPATSHRAECWGKLSVARFLHHLPRFSSMTYPQHLKIISMADNQGLVTTLAKRNEYTTPYPNSTLQSDWDLIEEIYTTYQHLNIANVTFKWIKGHQDFDTPYDKLSFPAQYNVDADRLAEEYLKTDPHRRRISPLVPAARCILQLKNETIHSQYIQKIREAACLPDLFGYLRQKYKWTEQAIQNIQWEWFRLAANNYSHTDNHLMKLVYDQLPTQAYKSKQGGQTWLSPKCRHCQHEPETFDHLLRCTHIPGQEFRKAFPLKVLTYCKKKKTPHNFHVTIVIALEHWVRGQAPLESTAASPAVHKLIHAQRRIGWTRFLRGFLSQQWQHYLEYEFNHNHLRHPLILSTSNFLVASSRLCGNNNPNSGWSFNNSSDKHMAQHNSQQRPRNTNWKSATCSASADRFSHNIAMTISHEDLQNFWNKAHLPSWRHTSPTTNLLFLKV
;
A
#
# COMPACT_ATOMS: atom_id res chain seq x y z
N MET A 1 5.79 -23.81 6.83
CA MET A 1 5.27 -22.59 7.46
C MET A 1 4.96 -21.50 6.44
N LYS A 2 5.93 -21.07 5.61
CA LYS A 2 5.75 -19.94 4.66
C LYS A 2 4.53 -20.07 3.73
N TYR A 3 4.12 -21.26 3.37
CA TYR A 3 2.99 -21.49 2.45
C TYR A 3 1.65 -21.72 3.18
N VAL A 4 1.67 -22.21 4.41
CA VAL A 4 0.47 -22.57 5.17
C VAL A 4 -0.08 -21.38 5.94
N LEU A 5 0.78 -20.61 6.62
CA LEU A 5 0.39 -19.50 7.48
C LEU A 5 -0.44 -18.42 6.76
N PRO A 6 -0.14 -18.02 5.50
CA PRO A 6 -0.95 -17.01 4.80
C PRO A 6 -2.37 -17.46 4.48
N GLN A 7 -2.57 -18.77 4.31
CA GLN A 7 -3.85 -19.33 3.87
C GLN A 7 -4.77 -19.68 5.04
N CYS A 8 -4.18 -19.95 6.18
CA CYS A 8 -4.90 -20.34 7.39
C CYS A 8 -5.00 -19.16 8.36
N PHE A 9 -5.90 -19.30 9.31
CA PHE A 9 -5.97 -18.44 10.48
C PHE A 9 -5.48 -19.22 11.71
N PHE A 10 -4.45 -18.69 12.35
CA PHE A 10 -3.99 -19.13 13.66
C PHE A 10 -4.04 -17.96 14.62
N GLU A 11 -4.49 -18.18 15.82
CA GLU A 11 -4.44 -17.15 16.87
C GLU A 11 -3.00 -16.79 17.22
N GLU A 12 -2.73 -15.51 17.40
CA GLU A 12 -1.39 -15.00 17.73
C GLU A 12 -0.79 -15.69 18.96
N LYS A 13 -1.61 -15.91 20.02
CA LYS A 13 -1.20 -16.64 21.22
C LYS A 13 -0.73 -18.08 20.93
N ALA A 14 -1.41 -18.79 20.02
CA ALA A 14 -1.01 -20.14 19.63
C ALA A 14 0.31 -20.14 18.84
N LEU A 15 0.47 -19.19 17.92
CA LEU A 15 1.72 -19.01 17.18
C LEU A 15 2.89 -18.66 18.11
N ASP A 16 2.68 -17.74 19.05
CA ASP A 16 3.69 -17.34 20.02
C ASP A 16 4.09 -18.50 20.94
N LYS A 17 3.13 -19.35 21.36
CA LYS A 17 3.41 -20.54 22.16
C LYS A 17 4.31 -21.52 21.41
N ALA A 18 3.94 -21.84 20.17
CA ALA A 18 4.72 -22.76 19.33
C ALA A 18 6.10 -22.18 18.98
N GLU A 19 6.20 -20.88 18.75
CA GLU A 19 7.46 -20.19 18.49
C GLU A 19 8.40 -20.21 19.70
N ARG A 20 7.89 -19.95 20.91
CA ARG A 20 8.69 -20.03 22.15
C ARG A 20 9.28 -21.41 22.39
N GLN A 21 8.63 -22.46 21.93
CA GLN A 21 9.13 -23.82 22.07
C GLN A 21 10.20 -24.15 21.03
N SER A 22 10.06 -23.68 19.80
CA SER A 22 10.90 -24.10 18.66
C SER A 22 12.08 -23.17 18.38
N LEU A 23 11.95 -21.87 18.66
CA LEU A 23 12.95 -20.87 18.25
C LEU A 23 14.25 -20.89 19.06
N PRO A 24 14.28 -21.08 20.40
CA PRO A 24 15.52 -21.03 21.17
C PRO A 24 16.61 -22.00 20.71
N PRO A 25 16.33 -23.26 20.36
CA PRO A 25 17.32 -24.16 19.80
C PRO A 25 17.86 -23.69 18.44
N LEU A 26 16.99 -23.09 17.60
CA LEU A 26 17.38 -22.56 16.28
C LEU A 26 18.32 -21.37 16.43
N VAL A 27 18.01 -20.44 17.35
CA VAL A 27 18.83 -19.27 17.66
C VAL A 27 20.24 -19.72 18.08
N ALA A 28 20.33 -20.74 18.94
CA ALA A 28 21.61 -21.28 19.39
C ALA A 28 22.40 -21.95 18.24
N LYS A 29 21.72 -22.74 17.37
CA LYS A 29 22.36 -23.35 16.20
C LYS A 29 22.90 -22.33 15.21
N CYS A 30 22.30 -21.12 15.14
CA CYS A 30 22.79 -20.00 14.34
C CYS A 30 23.93 -19.22 15.03
N GLY A 31 24.48 -19.70 16.16
CA GLY A 31 25.59 -19.03 16.85
C GLY A 31 25.21 -17.79 17.68
N TYR A 32 23.94 -17.62 17.98
CA TYR A 32 23.44 -16.54 18.84
C TYR A 32 23.14 -17.04 20.27
N ASN A 33 23.17 -16.15 21.22
CA ASN A 33 22.73 -16.47 22.58
C ASN A 33 21.20 -16.75 22.59
N ARG A 34 20.77 -17.81 23.29
CA ARG A 34 19.35 -18.16 23.45
C ARG A 34 18.52 -17.01 24.03
N ASN A 35 19.12 -16.21 24.89
CA ASN A 35 18.51 -15.07 25.57
C ASN A 35 18.75 -13.73 24.89
N ILE A 36 19.08 -13.74 23.57
CA ILE A 36 19.22 -12.51 22.81
C ILE A 36 17.95 -11.66 22.89
N ALA A 37 18.12 -10.34 23.04
CA ALA A 37 17.01 -9.41 23.15
C ALA A 37 16.03 -9.56 21.98
N ILE A 38 14.74 -9.51 22.27
CA ILE A 38 13.64 -9.67 21.30
C ILE A 38 13.81 -8.69 20.13
N GLY A 39 14.12 -7.43 20.42
CA GLY A 39 14.34 -6.41 19.39
C GLY A 39 15.47 -6.75 18.42
N LEU A 40 16.54 -7.43 18.88
CA LEU A 40 17.63 -7.87 17.99
C LEU A 40 17.31 -9.17 17.27
N ARG A 41 16.60 -10.08 17.93
CA ARG A 41 16.23 -11.38 17.38
C ARG A 41 15.44 -11.25 16.10
N TYR A 42 14.45 -10.35 16.09
CA TYR A 42 13.54 -10.16 14.98
C TYR A 42 13.89 -8.98 14.07
N ALA A 43 14.90 -8.18 14.43
CA ALA A 43 15.37 -7.12 13.55
C ALA A 43 15.88 -7.70 12.22
N PRO A 44 15.56 -7.06 11.08
CA PRO A 44 16.04 -7.49 9.78
C PRO A 44 17.57 -7.49 9.69
N LEU A 45 18.12 -8.36 8.83
CA LEU A 45 19.55 -8.41 8.55
C LEU A 45 20.09 -7.07 8.06
N SER A 46 19.30 -6.35 7.26
CA SER A 46 19.63 -4.99 6.81
C SER A 46 19.79 -3.96 7.93
N TYR A 47 19.32 -4.28 9.14
CA TYR A 47 19.53 -3.50 10.35
C TYR A 47 20.52 -4.19 11.31
N ALA A 48 21.39 -5.05 10.77
CA ALA A 48 22.34 -5.87 11.54
C ALA A 48 21.66 -6.69 12.65
N GLY A 49 20.39 -7.07 12.49
CA GLY A 49 19.68 -7.98 13.40
C GLY A 49 19.95 -9.45 13.09
N CYS A 50 19.29 -10.37 13.82
CA CYS A 50 19.43 -11.80 13.56
C CYS A 50 18.55 -12.29 12.38
N GLY A 51 17.63 -11.48 11.87
CA GLY A 51 16.80 -11.80 10.71
C GLY A 51 15.73 -12.86 10.93
N PHE A 52 15.48 -13.30 12.19
CA PHE A 52 14.35 -14.19 12.46
C PHE A 52 13.04 -13.44 12.23
N VAL A 53 12.01 -14.14 11.77
CA VAL A 53 10.68 -13.58 11.56
C VAL A 53 9.70 -14.26 12.50
N ARG A 54 8.94 -13.47 13.26
CA ARG A 54 7.86 -13.99 14.11
C ARG A 54 6.84 -14.72 13.26
N TRP A 55 6.30 -15.83 13.74
CA TRP A 55 5.30 -16.58 12.99
C TRP A 55 4.02 -15.77 12.79
N SER A 56 3.62 -14.96 13.77
CA SER A 56 2.51 -14.00 13.60
C SER A 56 2.79 -12.94 12.53
N THR A 57 4.01 -12.44 12.43
CA THR A 57 4.43 -11.54 11.34
C THR A 57 4.44 -12.26 9.99
N MET A 58 4.92 -13.51 9.94
CA MET A 58 4.93 -14.31 8.71
C MET A 58 3.50 -14.60 8.23
N GLN A 59 2.56 -14.88 9.14
CA GLN A 59 1.14 -15.01 8.80
C GLN A 59 0.59 -13.72 8.22
N GLY A 60 0.74 -12.60 8.93
CA GLY A 60 0.19 -11.31 8.49
C GLY A 60 0.81 -10.80 7.19
N GLU A 61 2.15 -10.85 7.05
CA GLU A 61 2.85 -10.54 5.80
C GLU A 61 2.31 -11.38 4.63
N GLY A 62 2.16 -12.67 4.87
CA GLY A 62 1.64 -13.58 3.88
C GLY A 62 0.18 -13.29 3.52
N GLN A 63 -0.67 -12.95 4.50
CA GLN A 63 -2.06 -12.55 4.26
C GLN A 63 -2.16 -11.26 3.45
N VAL A 64 -1.38 -10.22 3.79
CA VAL A 64 -1.34 -8.97 3.02
C VAL A 64 -0.88 -9.22 1.58
N THR A 65 0.22 -9.93 1.39
CA THR A 65 0.74 -10.22 0.04
C THR A 65 -0.20 -11.11 -0.77
N LEU A 66 -0.87 -12.09 -0.13
CA LEU A 66 -1.87 -12.92 -0.77
C LEU A 66 -3.08 -12.08 -1.20
N PHE A 67 -3.57 -11.19 -0.32
CA PHE A 67 -4.66 -10.29 -0.63
C PHE A 67 -4.32 -9.42 -1.84
N LEU A 68 -3.20 -8.69 -1.81
CA LEU A 68 -2.78 -7.80 -2.89
C LEU A 68 -2.66 -8.53 -4.23
N LYS A 69 -1.95 -9.67 -4.25
CA LYS A 69 -1.74 -10.45 -5.46
C LYS A 69 -3.04 -10.88 -6.13
N HIS A 70 -3.95 -11.40 -5.34
CA HIS A 70 -5.17 -11.96 -5.88
C HIS A 70 -6.28 -10.92 -6.07
N TRP A 71 -6.30 -9.84 -5.29
CA TRP A 71 -7.22 -8.73 -5.55
C TRP A 71 -6.99 -8.07 -6.90
N ARG A 72 -5.73 -7.96 -7.28
CA ARG A 72 -5.26 -7.36 -8.54
C ARG A 72 -5.46 -8.25 -9.77
N THR A 73 -5.83 -9.51 -9.58
CA THR A 73 -6.00 -10.48 -10.66
C THR A 73 -7.40 -11.08 -10.66
N ASP A 74 -7.76 -11.82 -11.72
CA ASP A 74 -9.07 -12.45 -11.87
C ASP A 74 -9.00 -13.98 -11.65
N THR A 75 -8.38 -14.39 -10.55
CA THR A 75 -8.27 -15.80 -10.17
C THR A 75 -9.45 -16.26 -9.34
N VAL A 76 -9.61 -17.57 -9.17
CA VAL A 76 -10.59 -18.14 -8.24
C VAL A 76 -10.40 -17.61 -6.82
N VAL A 77 -9.14 -17.51 -6.36
CA VAL A 77 -8.82 -16.94 -5.05
C VAL A 77 -9.26 -15.48 -4.95
N SER A 78 -9.13 -14.71 -6.03
CA SER A 78 -9.64 -13.35 -6.12
C SER A 78 -11.14 -13.28 -5.86
N ARG A 79 -11.91 -14.17 -6.49
CA ARG A 79 -13.36 -14.22 -6.33
C ARG A 79 -13.75 -14.52 -4.89
N VAL A 80 -13.10 -15.51 -4.26
CA VAL A 80 -13.34 -15.86 -2.85
C VAL A 80 -13.01 -14.69 -1.93
N LEU A 81 -11.89 -13.99 -2.17
CA LEU A 81 -11.50 -12.81 -1.39
C LEU A 81 -12.51 -11.66 -1.53
N ARG A 82 -13.00 -11.41 -2.74
CA ARG A 82 -14.03 -10.38 -3.00
C ARG A 82 -15.33 -10.68 -2.28
N ILE A 83 -15.77 -11.94 -2.30
CA ILE A 83 -16.97 -12.40 -1.56
C ILE A 83 -16.74 -12.24 -0.04
N ALA A 84 -15.63 -12.76 0.48
CA ALA A 84 -15.33 -12.69 1.90
C ALA A 84 -15.21 -11.24 2.41
N LEU A 85 -14.62 -10.35 1.62
CA LEU A 85 -14.51 -8.94 1.96
C LEU A 85 -15.88 -8.24 1.90
N ALA A 86 -16.65 -8.44 0.83
CA ALA A 86 -17.98 -7.85 0.68
C ALA A 86 -18.91 -8.28 1.82
N TRP A 87 -18.84 -9.57 2.20
CA TRP A 87 -19.56 -10.10 3.36
C TRP A 87 -19.11 -9.42 4.65
N SER A 88 -17.80 -9.33 4.88
CA SER A 88 -17.25 -8.69 6.08
C SER A 88 -17.56 -7.19 6.13
N GLN A 89 -17.55 -6.50 4.98
CA GLN A 89 -17.93 -5.09 4.87
C GLN A 89 -19.41 -4.90 5.23
N TRP A 90 -20.29 -5.74 4.69
CA TRP A 90 -21.71 -5.70 5.04
C TRP A 90 -21.94 -6.03 6.53
N GLN A 91 -21.25 -7.05 7.06
CA GLN A 91 -21.29 -7.37 8.49
C GLN A 91 -20.79 -6.24 9.38
N SER A 92 -19.81 -5.48 8.94
CA SER A 92 -19.26 -4.37 9.73
C SER A 92 -20.32 -3.30 10.00
N GLY A 93 -21.17 -3.01 9.03
CA GLY A 93 -22.15 -1.93 9.08
C GLY A 93 -21.52 -0.55 9.16
N LEU A 94 -20.33 -0.37 8.57
CA LEU A 94 -19.58 0.90 8.55
C LEU A 94 -19.71 1.59 7.20
N SER A 95 -19.65 2.92 7.24
CA SER A 95 -19.60 3.81 6.06
C SER A 95 -18.25 3.77 5.33
N THR A 96 -17.21 3.31 6.02
CA THR A 96 -15.85 3.26 5.49
C THR A 96 -15.40 1.84 5.23
N SER A 97 -14.45 1.67 4.31
CA SER A 97 -13.84 0.37 4.06
C SER A 97 -13.15 -0.16 5.30
N ILE A 98 -13.46 -1.42 5.69
CA ILE A 98 -12.82 -2.09 6.83
C ILE A 98 -11.31 -2.32 6.64
N LEU A 99 -10.77 -2.15 5.44
CA LEU A 99 -9.34 -2.21 5.17
C LEU A 99 -8.68 -0.83 5.15
N GLN A 100 -9.46 0.26 5.14
CA GLN A 100 -8.98 1.63 5.36
C GLN A 100 -9.06 2.00 6.85
N ASP A 101 -10.18 1.73 7.51
CA ASP A 101 -10.26 1.80 8.95
C ASP A 101 -9.89 0.43 9.57
N THR A 102 -8.63 0.23 9.84
CA THR A 102 -8.13 -1.02 10.42
C THR A 102 -8.15 -1.07 11.95
N CYS A 103 -8.30 0.08 12.61
CA CYS A 103 -8.14 0.22 14.06
C CYS A 103 -9.43 0.11 14.85
N THR A 104 -10.59 0.43 14.25
CA THR A 104 -11.90 0.25 14.92
C THR A 104 -12.11 -1.21 15.29
N ASN A 105 -12.43 -1.44 16.59
CA ASN A 105 -12.71 -2.79 17.07
C ASN A 105 -14.05 -3.29 16.51
N LEU A 106 -14.01 -4.38 15.76
CA LEU A 106 -15.18 -5.02 15.15
C LEU A 106 -15.34 -6.46 15.67
N PRO A 107 -15.80 -6.64 16.90
CA PRO A 107 -15.92 -7.97 17.52
C PRO A 107 -16.94 -8.88 16.82
N HIS A 108 -17.89 -8.26 16.11
CA HIS A 108 -19.01 -8.91 15.42
C HIS A 108 -18.66 -9.46 14.03
N LEU A 109 -17.46 -9.19 13.50
CA LEU A 109 -17.04 -9.83 12.25
C LEU A 109 -16.84 -11.33 12.44
N GLU A 110 -17.34 -12.14 11.51
CA GLU A 110 -17.25 -13.61 11.58
C GLU A 110 -16.05 -14.16 10.82
N CYS A 111 -15.72 -13.56 9.66
CA CYS A 111 -14.60 -14.02 8.84
C CYS A 111 -13.27 -13.85 9.56
N ARG A 112 -12.78 -14.93 10.19
CA ARG A 112 -11.55 -14.93 10.99
C ARG A 112 -10.33 -14.51 10.20
N TRP A 113 -10.26 -14.87 8.92
CA TRP A 113 -9.14 -14.52 8.05
C TRP A 113 -9.07 -13.00 7.80
N ILE A 114 -10.19 -12.36 7.43
CA ILE A 114 -10.28 -10.88 7.27
C ILE A 114 -9.99 -10.17 8.60
N LYS A 115 -10.51 -10.69 9.69
CA LYS A 115 -10.24 -10.15 11.04
C LYS A 115 -8.75 -10.20 11.40
N SER A 116 -8.08 -11.31 11.06
CA SER A 116 -6.63 -11.46 11.23
C SER A 116 -5.85 -10.46 10.36
N LEU A 117 -6.23 -10.32 9.08
CA LEU A 117 -5.64 -9.35 8.18
C LEU A 117 -5.76 -7.92 8.72
N ARG A 118 -6.98 -7.50 9.15
CA ARG A 118 -7.20 -6.18 9.75
C ARG A 118 -6.33 -5.95 11.00
N LYS A 119 -6.31 -6.93 11.92
CA LYS A 119 -5.50 -6.86 13.14
C LYS A 119 -4.02 -6.66 12.82
N PHE A 120 -3.52 -7.37 11.81
CA PHE A 120 -2.13 -7.21 11.39
C PHE A 120 -1.87 -5.85 10.73
N LEU A 121 -2.76 -5.39 9.84
CA LEU A 121 -2.68 -4.06 9.23
C LEU A 121 -2.66 -2.97 10.30
N CYS A 122 -3.56 -3.01 11.29
CA CYS A 122 -3.56 -2.07 12.42
C CYS A 122 -2.23 -2.10 13.19
N LYS A 123 -1.70 -3.28 13.49
CA LYS A 123 -0.42 -3.47 14.20
C LYS A 123 0.75 -2.79 13.50
N ILE A 124 0.79 -2.83 12.18
CA ILE A 124 1.86 -2.21 11.37
C ILE A 124 1.53 -0.79 10.90
N LYS A 125 0.39 -0.22 11.32
CA LYS A 125 -0.13 1.08 10.87
C LYS A 125 -0.26 1.13 9.35
N ALA A 126 -0.89 0.11 8.79
CA ALA A 126 -1.13 -0.02 7.36
C ALA A 126 -2.62 -0.03 7.03
N THR A 127 -2.94 0.39 5.82
CA THR A 127 -4.27 0.35 5.23
C THR A 127 -4.18 -0.17 3.79
N ILE A 128 -5.30 -0.69 3.28
CA ILE A 128 -5.42 -1.05 1.87
C ILE A 128 -6.58 -0.25 1.28
N GLN A 129 -6.25 0.64 0.35
CA GLN A 129 -7.22 1.34 -0.45
C GLN A 129 -7.68 0.44 -1.60
N LEU A 130 -8.97 0.36 -1.85
CA LEU A 130 -9.59 -0.47 -2.88
C LEU A 130 -10.28 0.40 -3.94
N ASP A 131 -10.32 -0.12 -5.16
CA ASP A 131 -11.09 0.45 -6.27
C ASP A 131 -12.60 0.50 -5.96
N ASN A 132 -13.10 -0.54 -5.32
CA ASN A 132 -14.49 -0.64 -4.92
C ASN A 132 -14.62 -1.31 -3.55
N PRO A 133 -14.77 -0.54 -2.47
CA PRO A 133 -14.82 -1.05 -1.10
C PRO A 133 -16.12 -1.75 -0.73
N ARG A 134 -17.15 -1.73 -1.61
CA ARG A 134 -18.45 -2.37 -1.39
C ARG A 134 -19.18 -1.88 -0.11
N VAL A 135 -19.02 -0.62 0.19
CA VAL A 135 -19.78 0.03 1.27
C VAL A 135 -21.24 0.14 0.84
N VAL A 136 -22.17 -0.15 1.74
CA VAL A 136 -23.59 0.06 1.48
C VAL A 136 -23.86 1.56 1.50
N PRO A 137 -24.38 2.15 0.43
CA PRO A 137 -24.66 3.59 0.41
C PRO A 137 -25.78 3.95 1.39
N THR A 138 -25.78 5.18 1.86
CA THR A 138 -26.91 5.74 2.63
C THR A 138 -28.09 6.06 1.73
N GLU A 139 -29.27 5.91 2.25
CA GLU A 139 -30.51 6.24 1.52
C GLU A 139 -30.83 7.73 1.60
N ARG A 140 -30.31 8.42 2.61
CA ARG A 140 -30.53 9.86 2.82
C ARG A 140 -29.18 10.56 3.07
N THR A 141 -29.12 11.83 2.75
CA THR A 141 -27.86 12.61 2.74
C THR A 141 -27.20 12.71 4.11
N ASN A 142 -28.00 12.78 5.19
CA ASN A 142 -27.52 12.91 6.57
C ASN A 142 -27.74 11.63 7.38
N ASP A 143 -27.85 10.49 6.72
CA ASP A 143 -28.12 9.22 7.40
C ASP A 143 -26.93 8.72 8.21
N ILE A 144 -27.19 7.95 9.24
CA ILE A 144 -26.19 7.44 10.19
C ILE A 144 -26.16 5.91 10.11
N TYR A 145 -24.97 5.34 10.06
CA TYR A 145 -24.83 3.88 10.15
C TYR A 145 -25.04 3.39 11.57
N ILE A 146 -25.94 2.41 11.72
CA ILE A 146 -26.34 1.86 13.04
C ILE A 146 -25.14 1.38 13.85
N MET A 147 -24.21 0.65 13.22
CA MET A 147 -23.04 0.11 13.92
C MET A 147 -22.00 1.16 14.26
N GLU A 148 -21.82 2.19 13.42
CA GLU A 148 -20.95 3.32 13.75
C GLU A 148 -21.44 4.06 14.98
N TYR A 149 -22.74 4.32 15.04
CA TYR A 149 -23.35 4.92 16.22
C TYR A 149 -23.19 4.03 17.46
N ALA A 150 -23.49 2.74 17.35
CA ALA A 150 -23.39 1.81 18.46
C ALA A 150 -21.96 1.68 19.01
N ILE A 151 -20.93 1.79 18.15
CA ILE A 151 -19.53 1.77 18.54
C ILE A 151 -19.11 3.11 19.16
N SER A 152 -19.53 4.22 18.58
CA SER A 152 -19.11 5.57 18.99
C SER A 152 -19.68 5.99 20.33
N CYS A 153 -20.92 5.61 20.65
CA CYS A 153 -21.61 5.98 21.89
C CYS A 153 -21.00 5.32 23.15
N LYS A 154 -20.13 4.31 23.00
CA LYS A 154 -19.43 3.58 24.09
C LYS A 154 -20.35 2.99 25.18
N LEU A 155 -21.63 2.85 24.89
CA LEU A 155 -22.64 2.27 25.81
C LEU A 155 -22.69 0.73 25.75
N PHE A 156 -22.04 0.14 24.78
CA PHE A 156 -22.16 -1.28 24.44
C PHE A 156 -20.78 -1.95 24.46
N ASN A 157 -20.71 -3.10 25.10
CA ASN A 157 -19.50 -3.93 25.09
C ASN A 157 -19.45 -4.83 23.83
N ASP A 158 -18.37 -5.59 23.68
CA ASP A 158 -18.15 -6.46 22.52
C ASP A 158 -19.28 -7.50 22.30
N THR A 159 -19.91 -7.98 23.38
CA THR A 159 -21.02 -8.92 23.30
C THR A 159 -22.29 -8.22 22.85
N ASP A 160 -22.56 -7.03 23.39
CA ASP A 160 -23.71 -6.21 23.00
C ASP A 160 -23.65 -5.84 21.52
N LEU A 161 -22.45 -5.41 21.02
CA LEU A 161 -22.25 -5.09 19.61
C LEU A 161 -22.52 -6.27 18.68
N LYS A 162 -22.19 -7.51 19.11
CA LYS A 162 -22.56 -8.72 18.34
C LYS A 162 -24.07 -8.92 18.28
N ILE A 163 -24.78 -8.69 19.39
CA ILE A 163 -26.22 -8.83 19.45
C ILE A 163 -26.91 -7.74 18.62
N ILE A 164 -26.48 -6.49 18.73
CA ILE A 164 -26.99 -5.38 17.93
C ILE A 164 -26.80 -5.67 16.43
N ASN A 165 -25.62 -6.11 16.04
CA ASN A 165 -25.36 -6.48 14.66
C ASN A 165 -26.21 -7.67 14.19
N TYR A 166 -26.47 -8.63 15.09
CA TYR A 166 -27.36 -9.74 14.79
C TYR A 166 -28.80 -9.27 14.57
N CYS A 167 -29.30 -8.34 15.41
CA CYS A 167 -30.62 -7.72 15.23
C CYS A 167 -30.74 -6.97 13.91
N ARG A 168 -29.73 -6.14 13.59
CA ARG A 168 -29.62 -5.39 12.35
C ARG A 168 -29.65 -6.31 11.12
N GLN A 169 -28.85 -7.36 11.15
CA GLN A 169 -28.81 -8.35 10.08
C GLN A 169 -30.12 -9.14 9.96
N TYR A 170 -30.76 -9.44 11.06
CA TYR A 170 -32.09 -10.08 11.06
C TYR A 170 -33.12 -9.19 10.38
N LEU A 171 -33.12 -7.89 10.63
CA LEU A 171 -34.03 -6.91 10.03
C LEU A 171 -33.59 -6.48 8.62
N HIS A 172 -32.38 -6.81 8.19
CA HIS A 172 -31.74 -6.33 6.94
C HIS A 172 -31.62 -4.81 6.86
N VAL A 173 -31.31 -4.15 7.95
CA VAL A 173 -31.10 -2.71 8.01
C VAL A 173 -29.62 -2.39 8.22
N THR A 174 -29.17 -1.27 7.71
CA THR A 174 -27.78 -0.80 7.81
C THR A 174 -27.70 0.58 8.45
N THR A 175 -28.64 1.46 8.13
CA THR A 175 -28.67 2.84 8.56
C THR A 175 -29.82 3.13 9.50
N VAL A 176 -29.72 4.24 10.21
CA VAL A 176 -30.74 4.62 11.21
C VAL A 176 -32.04 5.04 10.55
N SER A 177 -31.99 5.72 9.41
CA SER A 177 -33.20 6.13 8.68
C SER A 177 -34.09 4.93 8.33
N GLU A 178 -33.47 3.77 8.10
CA GLU A 178 -34.20 2.52 7.83
C GLU A 178 -35.05 2.02 8.99
N LEU A 179 -34.88 2.51 10.19
CA LEU A 179 -35.69 2.18 11.36
C LEU A 179 -36.89 3.08 11.50
N PHE A 180 -36.90 4.23 10.83
CA PHE A 180 -37.89 5.28 10.98
C PHE A 180 -38.95 5.25 9.86
N ASN A 181 -40.07 5.94 10.11
CA ASN A 181 -41.00 6.28 9.04
C ASN A 181 -40.35 7.26 8.05
N VAL A 182 -40.99 7.50 6.94
CA VAL A 182 -40.47 8.35 5.85
C VAL A 182 -40.16 9.77 6.31
N GLU A 183 -40.98 10.32 7.22
CA GLU A 183 -40.79 11.65 7.82
C GLU A 183 -39.58 11.72 8.77
N GLY A 184 -39.04 10.59 9.23
CA GLY A 184 -37.95 10.54 10.20
C GLY A 184 -38.32 10.85 11.65
N ASN A 185 -39.62 10.92 11.97
CA ASN A 185 -40.11 11.34 13.27
C ASN A 185 -40.53 10.20 14.21
N LYS A 186 -40.69 8.98 13.69
CA LYS A 186 -41.09 7.81 14.50
C LYS A 186 -40.31 6.56 14.09
N ILE A 187 -39.84 5.80 15.09
CA ILE A 187 -39.32 4.46 14.83
C ILE A 187 -40.50 3.53 14.57
N LEU A 188 -40.41 2.76 13.50
CA LEU A 188 -41.44 1.80 13.14
C LEU A 188 -41.59 0.72 14.22
N PRO A 189 -42.82 0.42 14.73
CA PRO A 189 -43.03 -0.51 15.84
C PRO A 189 -42.41 -1.89 15.61
N HIS A 190 -42.46 -2.42 14.39
CA HIS A 190 -41.88 -3.71 14.06
C HIS A 190 -40.33 -3.66 14.05
N MET A 191 -39.71 -2.54 13.65
CA MET A 191 -38.27 -2.32 13.74
C MET A 191 -37.82 -2.26 15.19
N PHE A 192 -38.49 -1.49 16.03
CA PHE A 192 -38.22 -1.41 17.46
C PHE A 192 -38.34 -2.78 18.17
N GLN A 193 -39.33 -3.58 17.80
CA GLN A 193 -39.56 -4.93 18.33
C GLN A 193 -38.69 -6.00 17.67
N CYS A 194 -37.81 -5.62 16.76
CA CYS A 194 -37.00 -6.55 15.96
C CYS A 194 -37.84 -7.66 15.35
N ARG A 195 -38.95 -7.30 14.71
CA ARG A 195 -39.83 -8.20 13.99
C ARG A 195 -39.80 -7.90 12.51
N ARG A 196 -39.66 -8.93 11.69
CA ARG A 196 -39.82 -8.78 10.25
C ARG A 196 -41.30 -8.50 9.94
N PRO A 197 -41.57 -7.50 9.12
CA PRO A 197 -42.93 -7.24 8.66
C PRO A 197 -43.45 -8.41 7.81
N PRO A 198 -44.77 -8.57 7.70
CA PRO A 198 -45.41 -9.66 6.96
C PRO A 198 -45.06 -9.70 5.47
N TRP A 199 -44.78 -8.53 4.89
CA TRP A 199 -44.33 -8.38 3.49
C TRP A 199 -42.84 -8.62 3.26
N PHE A 200 -42.07 -8.95 4.30
CA PHE A 200 -40.68 -9.30 4.16
C PHE A 200 -40.55 -10.47 3.19
N ASN A 201 -40.13 -10.18 1.95
CA ASN A 201 -40.26 -11.09 0.85
C ASN A 201 -39.51 -12.40 1.11
N LYS A 202 -40.21 -13.53 1.03
CA LYS A 202 -39.65 -14.88 1.17
C LYS A 202 -38.55 -15.19 0.14
N HIS A 203 -38.52 -14.48 -1.00
CA HIS A 203 -37.50 -14.63 -2.04
C HIS A 203 -36.26 -13.77 -1.78
N GLN A 204 -36.27 -12.94 -0.73
CA GLN A 204 -35.08 -12.22 -0.34
C GLN A 204 -34.16 -13.16 0.42
N PHE A 205 -32.90 -13.01 0.15
CA PHE A 205 -31.87 -13.74 0.84
C PHE A 205 -31.90 -13.45 2.35
N ILE A 206 -32.21 -14.43 3.13
CA ILE A 206 -32.30 -14.31 4.58
C ILE A 206 -31.06 -14.93 5.20
N ILE A 207 -30.09 -14.09 5.50
CA ILE A 207 -28.81 -14.48 6.14
C ILE A 207 -29.09 -15.03 7.54
N ILE A 208 -29.86 -14.29 8.32
CA ILE A 208 -30.24 -14.65 9.69
C ILE A 208 -31.72 -15.09 9.71
N GLN A 209 -31.96 -16.37 9.83
CA GLN A 209 -33.32 -16.91 9.83
C GLN A 209 -34.01 -16.78 11.20
N ARG A 210 -33.22 -17.01 12.26
CA ARG A 210 -33.75 -17.03 13.62
C ARG A 210 -33.82 -15.63 14.21
N ARG A 211 -34.96 -15.24 14.75
CA ARG A 211 -35.12 -13.99 15.50
C ARG A 211 -34.27 -14.01 16.77
N PRO A 212 -33.60 -12.91 17.15
CA PRO A 212 -32.96 -12.77 18.46
C PRO A 212 -33.95 -12.99 19.58
N SER A 213 -33.49 -13.42 20.77
CA SER A 213 -34.33 -13.62 21.93
C SER A 213 -34.92 -12.28 22.41
N ASP A 214 -36.12 -12.33 23.05
CA ASP A 214 -36.75 -11.10 23.58
C ASP A 214 -35.88 -10.43 24.66
N TYR A 215 -35.08 -11.19 25.40
CA TYR A 215 -34.09 -10.64 26.32
C TYR A 215 -33.04 -9.82 25.60
N GLN A 216 -32.42 -10.37 24.53
CA GLN A 216 -31.43 -9.68 23.72
C GLN A 216 -32.01 -8.43 23.05
N ILE A 217 -33.26 -8.54 22.55
CA ILE A 217 -33.92 -7.39 21.91
C ILE A 217 -34.12 -6.27 22.93
N ARG A 218 -34.64 -6.57 24.12
CA ARG A 218 -34.92 -5.56 25.15
C ARG A 218 -33.66 -4.89 25.68
N HIS A 219 -32.62 -5.66 25.96
CA HIS A 219 -31.42 -5.16 26.64
C HIS A 219 -30.37 -4.51 25.69
N GLN A 220 -30.34 -4.90 24.42
CA GLN A 220 -29.35 -4.37 23.47
C GLN A 220 -30.02 -3.55 22.37
N TRP A 221 -30.93 -4.15 21.58
CA TRP A 221 -31.52 -3.49 20.42
C TRP A 221 -32.41 -2.33 20.79
N GLN A 222 -33.40 -2.52 21.68
CA GLN A 222 -34.28 -1.45 22.13
C GLN A 222 -33.54 -0.39 22.94
N LYS A 223 -32.49 -0.77 23.69
CA LYS A 223 -31.61 0.19 24.36
C LYS A 223 -30.93 1.10 23.36
N LEU A 224 -30.45 0.55 22.25
CA LEU A 224 -29.91 1.35 21.15
C LEU A 224 -30.98 2.25 20.53
N CYS A 225 -32.13 1.72 20.15
CA CYS A 225 -33.22 2.49 19.54
C CYS A 225 -33.66 3.66 20.40
N ARG A 226 -33.71 3.49 21.75
CA ARG A 226 -34.06 4.56 22.69
C ARG A 226 -33.07 5.71 22.69
N GLN A 227 -31.87 5.56 22.20
CA GLN A 227 -30.92 6.68 22.09
C GLN A 227 -31.39 7.75 21.09
N TRP A 228 -32.29 7.37 20.19
CA TRP A 228 -32.88 8.26 19.18
C TRP A 228 -34.32 8.68 19.53
N CYS A 229 -34.85 8.27 20.68
CA CYS A 229 -36.18 8.65 21.15
C CYS A 229 -36.12 9.75 22.21
N THR A 230 -37.20 10.49 22.36
CA THR A 230 -37.37 11.49 23.45
C THR A 230 -37.48 10.78 24.80
N HIS A 231 -37.27 11.49 25.88
CA HIS A 231 -37.23 10.96 27.27
C HIS A 231 -38.50 10.21 27.73
N ASP A 232 -39.67 10.56 27.20
CA ASP A 232 -40.96 9.94 27.50
C ASP A 232 -41.25 8.67 26.67
N GLY A 233 -40.35 8.34 25.69
CA GLY A 233 -40.41 7.11 24.88
C GLY A 233 -41.58 7.06 23.90
N SER A 234 -42.44 8.10 23.84
CA SER A 234 -43.66 8.12 23.05
C SER A 234 -43.50 8.80 21.69
N SER A 235 -42.52 9.68 21.51
CA SER A 235 -42.17 10.30 20.25
C SER A 235 -40.69 10.26 20.04
N ALA A 236 -40.24 10.00 18.81
CA ALA A 236 -38.83 10.06 18.44
C ALA A 236 -38.34 11.50 18.47
N ALA A 237 -37.10 11.72 18.90
CA ALA A 237 -36.44 12.97 18.62
C ALA A 237 -36.43 13.16 17.11
N TYR A 238 -36.78 14.35 16.64
CA TYR A 238 -36.68 14.68 15.21
C TYR A 238 -35.23 14.56 14.81
N LEU A 239 -34.92 13.59 13.92
CA LEU A 239 -33.62 13.45 13.30
C LEU A 239 -33.77 13.94 11.85
N ASP A 240 -33.01 14.97 11.53
CA ASP A 240 -32.93 15.44 10.15
C ASP A 240 -31.99 14.51 9.39
N PHE A 241 -32.57 13.56 8.67
CA PHE A 241 -31.82 12.65 7.80
C PHE A 241 -31.46 13.30 6.44
N GLY A 242 -31.89 14.54 6.20
CA GLY A 242 -31.69 15.21 4.90
C GLY A 242 -32.56 14.63 3.78
N ASP A 243 -32.17 14.96 2.56
CA ASP A 243 -32.89 14.52 1.36
C ASP A 243 -32.58 13.05 1.01
N TRP A 244 -33.51 12.45 0.26
CA TRP A 244 -33.30 11.13 -0.30
C TRP A 244 -32.21 11.18 -1.36
N THR A 245 -31.20 10.33 -1.24
CA THR A 245 -30.12 10.27 -2.23
C THR A 245 -30.58 9.48 -3.44
N HIS A 246 -30.78 10.16 -4.55
CA HIS A 246 -30.89 9.53 -5.87
C HIS A 246 -29.50 9.19 -6.40
N GLN A 247 -28.79 8.30 -5.75
CA GLN A 247 -27.55 7.79 -6.33
C GLN A 247 -27.89 6.92 -7.54
N GLY A 248 -27.58 7.47 -8.69
CA GLY A 248 -27.89 7.09 -10.01
C GLY A 248 -27.93 5.59 -10.27
N LEU A 249 -28.79 5.23 -11.23
CA LEU A 249 -28.84 3.92 -11.85
C LEU A 249 -29.24 2.75 -10.94
N GLY A 250 -30.48 2.71 -10.50
CA GLY A 250 -31.15 1.45 -10.21
C GLY A 250 -30.96 0.84 -8.81
N LEU A 251 -30.30 1.51 -7.89
CA LEU A 251 -30.33 1.15 -6.46
C LEU A 251 -31.40 1.98 -5.75
N ARG A 252 -32.63 1.70 -6.08
CA ARG A 252 -33.71 2.23 -5.29
C ARG A 252 -33.85 1.40 -4.05
N THR A 253 -33.94 2.11 -2.98
CA THR A 253 -34.12 1.53 -1.67
C THR A 253 -35.50 0.93 -1.58
N ARG A 254 -35.65 -0.06 -0.74
CA ARG A 254 -36.90 -0.75 -0.46
C ARG A 254 -38.02 0.18 0.02
N ARG A 255 -37.72 1.43 0.34
CA ARG A 255 -38.64 2.39 0.94
C ARG A 255 -39.22 3.36 -0.07
N GLU A 256 -38.64 3.50 -1.22
CA GLU A 256 -39.16 4.35 -2.27
C GLU A 256 -40.38 3.77 -2.95
N SER A 257 -40.57 2.46 -2.83
CA SER A 257 -41.67 1.78 -3.56
C SER A 257 -42.32 0.74 -2.69
N TYR A 258 -43.63 0.78 -2.65
CA TYR A 258 -44.48 -0.08 -1.81
C TYR A 258 -45.63 -0.70 -2.64
N ILE A 259 -45.98 -1.91 -2.33
CA ILE A 259 -47.20 -2.56 -2.81
C ILE A 259 -48.17 -2.80 -1.64
N THR A 260 -49.38 -2.30 -1.75
CA THR A 260 -50.42 -2.48 -0.73
C THR A 260 -51.03 -3.87 -0.80
N ARG A 261 -51.91 -4.21 0.15
CA ARG A 261 -52.72 -5.44 0.12
C ARG A 261 -53.65 -5.49 -1.07
N GLN A 262 -54.09 -4.33 -1.55
CA GLN A 262 -54.90 -4.20 -2.76
C GLN A 262 -54.10 -4.28 -4.06
N GLN A 263 -52.80 -4.57 -3.95
CA GLN A 263 -51.88 -4.58 -5.07
C GLN A 263 -51.62 -3.20 -5.75
N GLU A 264 -52.00 -2.13 -5.07
CA GLU A 264 -51.62 -0.79 -5.46
C GLU A 264 -50.14 -0.55 -5.19
N VAL A 265 -49.43 0.01 -6.14
CA VAL A 265 -48.00 0.29 -6.02
C VAL A 265 -47.78 1.78 -5.83
N TYR A 266 -47.06 2.13 -4.79
CA TYR A 266 -46.72 3.52 -4.51
C TYR A 266 -45.21 3.73 -4.59
N HIS A 267 -44.82 4.87 -5.14
CA HIS A 267 -43.41 5.25 -5.29
C HIS A 267 -43.19 6.63 -4.73
N TRP A 268 -42.14 6.78 -3.88
CA TRP A 268 -41.77 8.05 -3.27
C TRP A 268 -40.74 8.79 -4.10
N ILE A 269 -41.10 9.98 -4.58
CA ILE A 269 -40.22 10.85 -5.39
C ILE A 269 -40.47 12.31 -5.03
N ASN A 270 -39.42 13.07 -4.82
CA ASN A 270 -39.48 14.51 -4.57
C ASN A 270 -40.50 14.90 -3.49
N SER A 271 -40.44 14.22 -2.35
CA SER A 271 -41.31 14.47 -1.18
C SER A 271 -42.81 14.22 -1.46
N CYS A 272 -43.14 13.41 -2.43
CA CYS A 272 -44.51 13.00 -2.73
C CYS A 272 -44.58 11.50 -3.04
N TYR A 273 -45.66 10.82 -2.66
CA TYR A 273 -45.98 9.49 -3.14
C TYR A 273 -46.69 9.57 -4.48
N TRP A 274 -46.33 8.65 -5.34
CA TRP A 274 -46.93 8.50 -6.65
C TRP A 274 -47.58 7.11 -6.72
N LEU A 275 -48.87 7.04 -6.97
CA LEU A 275 -49.61 5.78 -7.24
C LEU A 275 -49.26 5.32 -8.66
N LEU A 276 -48.90 4.04 -8.76
CA LEU A 276 -48.59 3.39 -10.02
C LEU A 276 -49.82 2.63 -10.50
N GLU A 277 -50.36 3.01 -11.64
CA GLU A 277 -51.45 2.32 -12.28
C GLU A 277 -50.97 1.68 -13.59
N GLN A 278 -51.13 0.37 -13.71
CA GLN A 278 -50.81 -0.33 -14.93
C GLN A 278 -51.98 -0.22 -15.93
N ARG A 279 -51.80 0.56 -17.01
CA ARG A 279 -52.83 0.76 -18.02
C ARG A 279 -52.77 -0.22 -19.20
N SER A 280 -51.63 -0.87 -19.42
CA SER A 280 -51.39 -1.94 -20.38
C SER A 280 -50.24 -2.81 -19.96
N THR A 281 -49.97 -3.89 -20.68
CA THR A 281 -48.81 -4.77 -20.41
C THR A 281 -47.45 -4.05 -20.51
N THR A 282 -47.39 -2.94 -21.21
CA THR A 282 -46.16 -2.16 -21.46
C THR A 282 -46.18 -0.76 -20.89
N THR A 283 -47.34 -0.24 -20.50
CA THR A 283 -47.51 1.16 -20.10
C THR A 283 -47.99 1.28 -18.67
N THR A 284 -47.26 2.05 -17.86
CA THR A 284 -47.64 2.35 -16.49
C THR A 284 -47.79 3.85 -16.29
N CYS A 285 -48.80 4.28 -15.60
CA CYS A 285 -49.06 5.69 -15.30
C CYS A 285 -48.82 5.94 -13.82
N TYR A 286 -48.14 7.01 -13.50
CA TYR A 286 -47.90 7.47 -12.12
C TYR A 286 -48.82 8.66 -11.84
N THR A 287 -49.56 8.60 -10.74
CA THR A 287 -50.42 9.69 -10.27
C THR A 287 -49.92 10.17 -8.89
N PRO A 288 -49.69 11.48 -8.66
CA PRO A 288 -49.24 11.98 -7.39
C PRO A 288 -50.34 11.80 -6.33
N CYS A 289 -49.99 11.29 -5.16
CA CYS A 289 -50.88 11.16 -4.02
C CYS A 289 -50.85 12.43 -3.18
N GLN A 290 -51.99 12.82 -2.63
CA GLN A 290 -52.02 13.85 -1.60
C GLN A 290 -51.42 13.33 -0.30
N ALA A 291 -51.00 14.22 0.62
CA ALA A 291 -50.42 13.81 1.91
C ALA A 291 -51.33 12.96 2.78
N THR A 292 -52.66 12.99 2.54
CA THR A 292 -53.67 12.19 3.20
C THR A 292 -53.71 10.75 2.71
N ASP A 293 -53.10 10.46 1.56
CA ASP A 293 -53.13 9.15 0.92
C ASP A 293 -51.89 8.32 1.34
N TRP A 294 -51.34 8.65 2.46
CA TRP A 294 -50.19 7.96 3.03
C TRP A 294 -50.42 6.46 3.21
N ILE A 295 -49.47 5.64 2.77
CA ILE A 295 -49.53 4.20 2.87
C ILE A 295 -49.14 3.77 4.29
N PRO A 296 -50.01 3.06 5.01
CA PRO A 296 -49.67 2.50 6.29
C PRO A 296 -48.53 1.47 6.14
N ASP A 297 -47.45 1.65 6.85
CA ASP A 297 -46.28 0.76 6.83
C ASP A 297 -46.58 -0.70 7.10
N ASN A 298 -47.70 -0.98 7.79
CA ASN A 298 -48.15 -2.32 8.16
C ASN A 298 -48.75 -3.10 6.97
N HIS A 299 -49.11 -2.45 5.91
CA HIS A 299 -49.85 -3.03 4.78
C HIS A 299 -49.14 -2.91 3.45
N ALA A 300 -48.02 -2.19 3.38
CA ALA A 300 -47.27 -2.00 2.18
C ALA A 300 -46.04 -2.90 2.12
N THR A 301 -45.78 -3.48 0.95
CA THR A 301 -44.59 -4.28 0.67
C THR A 301 -43.67 -3.42 -0.18
N PRO A 302 -42.39 -3.23 0.22
CA PRO A 302 -41.44 -2.50 -0.60
C PRO A 302 -41.13 -3.28 -1.89
N ILE A 303 -41.15 -2.58 -3.01
CA ILE A 303 -40.81 -3.11 -4.34
C ILE A 303 -39.70 -2.25 -4.98
N SER A 304 -39.05 -2.82 -5.97
CA SER A 304 -38.05 -2.09 -6.79
C SER A 304 -38.68 -1.63 -8.09
N ILE A 305 -38.64 -0.34 -8.38
CA ILE A 305 -39.07 0.25 -9.65
C ILE A 305 -37.84 0.73 -10.43
N THR A 306 -37.83 0.47 -11.73
CA THR A 306 -36.67 0.71 -12.58
C THR A 306 -36.62 2.12 -13.20
N ARG A 307 -37.68 2.90 -13.11
CA ARG A 307 -37.75 4.22 -13.70
C ARG A 307 -38.52 5.23 -12.84
N SER A 308 -37.98 6.42 -12.70
CA SER A 308 -38.62 7.50 -11.93
C SER A 308 -39.51 8.37 -12.78
N PRO A 309 -40.69 8.83 -12.27
CA PRO A 309 -41.51 9.86 -12.92
C PRO A 309 -40.77 11.21 -13.01
N GLN A 310 -41.14 12.01 -13.98
CA GLN A 310 -40.64 13.38 -14.11
C GLN A 310 -41.36 14.30 -13.09
N PRO A 311 -40.65 15.19 -12.37
CA PRO A 311 -41.20 15.94 -11.25
C PRO A 311 -42.33 16.90 -11.60
N ASN A 312 -42.40 17.37 -12.82
CA ASN A 312 -43.35 18.41 -13.29
C ASN A 312 -44.59 17.86 -13.96
N ASP A 313 -44.71 16.54 -14.10
CA ASP A 313 -45.84 15.94 -14.78
C ASP A 313 -46.73 15.21 -13.72
N PRO A 314 -47.96 15.68 -13.44
CA PRO A 314 -48.82 15.08 -12.45
C PRO A 314 -49.27 13.64 -12.80
N THR A 315 -49.26 13.33 -14.09
CA THR A 315 -49.48 11.98 -14.59
C THR A 315 -48.60 11.76 -15.80
N PHE A 316 -47.80 10.67 -15.76
CA PHE A 316 -46.98 10.36 -16.90
C PHE A 316 -46.93 8.85 -17.15
N THR A 317 -46.69 8.51 -18.41
CA THR A 317 -46.62 7.12 -18.86
C THR A 317 -45.17 6.64 -18.86
N VAL A 318 -44.89 5.51 -18.26
CA VAL A 318 -43.60 4.88 -18.23
C VAL A 318 -43.69 3.50 -18.88
N GLU A 319 -42.85 3.28 -19.88
CA GLU A 319 -42.71 1.95 -20.46
C GLU A 319 -41.76 1.10 -19.59
N TYR A 320 -42.21 -0.11 -19.24
CA TYR A 320 -41.33 -1.09 -18.62
C TYR A 320 -40.35 -1.62 -19.68
N SER A 321 -39.11 -1.16 -19.64
CA SER A 321 -38.07 -1.90 -20.31
C SER A 321 -37.60 -3.00 -19.36
N SER A 322 -37.72 -4.27 -19.74
CA SER A 322 -37.00 -5.40 -19.16
C SER A 322 -35.54 -4.98 -18.97
N CYS A 323 -34.97 -5.28 -17.83
CA CYS A 323 -33.56 -4.98 -17.50
C CYS A 323 -32.58 -5.51 -18.55
N ALA A 324 -32.51 -4.88 -19.70
CA ALA A 324 -31.34 -4.87 -20.50
C ALA A 324 -30.37 -3.90 -19.82
N SER A 325 -29.22 -4.41 -19.44
CA SER A 325 -28.07 -3.60 -19.07
C SER A 325 -28.04 -2.37 -19.97
N THR A 326 -28.38 -1.22 -19.44
CA THR A 326 -28.19 0.03 -20.16
C THR A 326 -26.71 0.09 -20.51
N PRO A 327 -26.33 0.05 -21.77
CA PRO A 327 -25.03 0.47 -22.17
C PRO A 327 -24.88 1.91 -21.62
N ASN A 328 -23.73 2.24 -21.08
CA ASN A 328 -23.35 3.59 -20.72
C ASN A 328 -24.02 4.55 -21.74
N GLN A 329 -24.97 5.35 -21.25
CA GLN A 329 -25.44 6.44 -22.11
C GLN A 329 -24.18 7.18 -22.54
N PRO A 330 -23.96 7.35 -23.84
CA PRO A 330 -22.94 8.27 -24.27
C PRO A 330 -23.34 9.61 -23.62
N HIS A 331 -22.49 10.10 -22.69
CA HIS A 331 -22.58 11.49 -22.31
C HIS A 331 -22.76 12.25 -23.61
N SER A 332 -23.79 13.06 -23.72
CA SER A 332 -23.91 13.98 -24.83
C SER A 332 -22.61 14.74 -24.91
N LEU A 333 -21.80 14.41 -25.92
CA LEU A 333 -20.53 15.07 -26.14
C LEU A 333 -20.89 16.52 -26.43
N SER A 334 -20.80 17.37 -25.41
CA SER A 334 -20.65 18.79 -25.66
C SER A 334 -19.39 18.90 -26.51
N LEU A 335 -19.54 19.39 -27.72
CA LEU A 335 -18.42 19.66 -28.63
C LEU A 335 -17.51 20.65 -27.90
N HIS A 336 -16.50 20.15 -27.23
CA HIS A 336 -15.46 21.00 -26.60
C HIS A 336 -14.68 21.63 -27.76
N THR A 337 -14.60 22.92 -27.73
CA THR A 337 -13.80 23.67 -28.71
C THR A 337 -12.33 23.63 -28.39
N ASP A 338 -11.97 23.39 -27.09
CA ASP A 338 -10.59 23.29 -26.61
C ASP A 338 -10.33 21.95 -25.91
N PHE A 339 -9.15 21.40 -26.13
CA PHE A 339 -8.69 20.17 -25.52
C PHE A 339 -8.50 20.32 -23.99
N HIS A 340 -8.12 21.51 -23.51
CA HIS A 340 -7.98 21.78 -22.09
C HIS A 340 -9.33 21.75 -21.36
N ASP A 341 -10.40 22.24 -21.98
CA ASP A 341 -11.75 22.16 -21.43
C ASP A 341 -12.24 20.72 -21.35
N TYR A 342 -11.90 19.90 -22.36
CA TYR A 342 -12.16 18.47 -22.32
C TYR A 342 -11.43 17.80 -21.15
N LEU A 343 -10.16 18.16 -20.88
CA LEU A 343 -9.38 17.58 -19.77
C LEU A 343 -10.00 17.86 -18.40
N GLN A 344 -10.68 18.99 -18.20
CA GLN A 344 -11.31 19.34 -16.92
C GLN A 344 -12.41 18.34 -16.50
N GLN A 345 -12.96 17.58 -17.42
CA GLN A 345 -13.98 16.56 -17.14
C GLN A 345 -13.37 15.22 -16.71
N LEU A 346 -12.06 15.04 -16.89
CA LEU A 346 -11.38 13.82 -16.52
C LEU A 346 -11.17 13.75 -15.00
N PRO A 347 -10.93 12.55 -14.45
CA PRO A 347 -10.49 12.41 -13.07
C PRO A 347 -9.23 13.24 -12.78
N GLU A 348 -9.11 13.80 -11.59
CA GLU A 348 -8.02 14.70 -11.17
C GLU A 348 -6.62 14.13 -11.49
N TRP A 349 -6.41 12.84 -11.29
CA TRP A 349 -5.12 12.20 -11.57
C TRP A 349 -4.78 12.17 -13.08
N GLU A 350 -5.77 12.10 -13.97
CA GLU A 350 -5.57 12.19 -15.42
C GLU A 350 -5.34 13.64 -15.85
N GLN A 351 -6.07 14.58 -15.26
CA GLN A 351 -5.83 16.01 -15.49
C GLN A 351 -4.36 16.36 -15.20
N HIS A 352 -3.81 15.91 -14.09
CA HIS A 352 -2.41 16.16 -13.73
C HIS A 352 -1.40 15.58 -14.73
N LEU A 353 -1.75 14.51 -15.47
CA LEU A 353 -0.88 13.94 -16.48
C LEU A 353 -0.80 14.77 -17.76
N LEU A 354 -1.85 15.54 -18.06
CA LEU A 354 -2.05 16.18 -19.37
C LEU A 354 -2.22 17.70 -19.28
N GLN A 355 -2.23 18.29 -18.08
CA GLN A 355 -2.51 19.72 -17.88
C GLN A 355 -1.57 20.66 -18.64
N ASN A 356 -0.32 20.24 -18.90
CA ASN A 356 0.69 21.04 -19.59
C ASN A 356 0.89 20.59 -21.05
N ILE A 357 -0.11 19.93 -21.64
CA ILE A 357 -0.05 19.51 -23.04
C ILE A 357 0.08 20.69 -23.98
N GLN A 358 0.96 20.56 -24.95
CA GLN A 358 1.15 21.54 -26.01
C GLN A 358 1.10 20.84 -27.38
N PHE A 359 0.68 21.58 -28.38
CA PHE A 359 0.52 21.12 -29.74
C PHE A 359 1.19 22.06 -30.72
N ASN A 360 1.69 21.53 -31.81
CA ASN A 360 2.20 22.34 -32.90
C ASN A 360 1.06 23.04 -33.66
N TYR A 361 -0.06 22.33 -33.88
CA TYR A 361 -1.21 22.83 -34.68
C TYR A 361 -2.58 22.65 -33.98
N GLY A 362 -2.61 22.30 -32.67
CA GLY A 362 -3.82 21.99 -31.92
C GLY A 362 -4.22 20.52 -31.98
N ALA A 363 -5.09 20.14 -31.05
CA ALA A 363 -5.46 18.72 -30.86
C ALA A 363 -6.20 18.14 -32.06
N PHE A 364 -7.19 18.85 -32.58
CA PHE A 364 -7.98 18.41 -33.75
C PHE A 364 -7.09 18.22 -34.98
N SER A 365 -6.28 19.23 -35.33
CA SER A 365 -5.35 19.17 -36.45
C SER A 365 -4.32 18.06 -36.30
N THR A 366 -3.85 17.78 -35.05
CA THR A 366 -2.97 16.66 -34.79
C THR A 366 -3.64 15.32 -35.09
N MET A 367 -4.91 15.16 -34.69
CA MET A 367 -5.65 13.93 -35.02
C MET A 367 -5.92 13.80 -36.48
N SER A 368 -6.35 14.88 -37.20
CA SER A 368 -6.53 14.87 -38.64
C SER A 368 -5.24 14.53 -39.37
N TYR A 369 -4.10 15.07 -38.92
CA TYR A 369 -2.82 14.70 -39.50
C TYR A 369 -2.53 13.20 -39.37
N ILE A 370 -2.76 12.61 -38.18
CA ILE A 370 -2.56 11.16 -37.95
C ILE A 370 -3.53 10.33 -38.81
N HIS A 371 -4.79 10.79 -38.98
CA HIS A 371 -5.83 10.04 -39.67
C HIS A 371 -5.68 10.12 -41.19
N ASP A 372 -5.44 11.32 -41.75
CA ASP A 372 -5.59 11.61 -43.17
C ASP A 372 -4.25 11.78 -43.90
N ILE A 373 -3.22 12.23 -43.21
CA ILE A 373 -1.98 12.69 -43.86
C ILE A 373 -0.81 11.72 -43.62
N LEU A 374 -0.74 11.10 -42.43
CA LEU A 374 0.38 10.22 -42.07
C LEU A 374 0.40 8.99 -43.00
N PRO A 375 1.49 8.75 -43.75
CA PRO A 375 1.57 7.63 -44.66
C PRO A 375 1.41 6.27 -43.95
N PRO A 376 0.70 5.28 -44.58
CA PRO A 376 0.35 4.00 -43.92
C PRO A 376 1.53 3.18 -43.33
N ASN A 377 2.73 3.37 -43.83
CA ASN A 377 3.91 2.63 -43.37
C ASN A 377 4.83 3.43 -42.43
N GLN A 378 4.46 4.65 -42.10
CA GLN A 378 5.26 5.50 -41.23
C GLN A 378 4.81 5.35 -39.78
N PRO A 379 5.74 5.04 -38.84
CA PRO A 379 5.40 5.00 -37.43
C PRO A 379 5.37 6.38 -36.80
N LEU A 380 4.49 6.55 -35.80
CA LEU A 380 4.61 7.62 -34.82
C LEU A 380 5.59 7.22 -33.72
N TYR A 381 6.44 8.14 -33.31
CA TYR A 381 7.34 7.99 -32.19
C TYR A 381 6.78 8.69 -30.97
N ALA A 382 6.55 7.93 -29.92
CA ALA A 382 6.12 8.42 -28.60
C ALA A 382 7.30 8.23 -27.63
N VAL A 383 8.10 9.26 -27.44
CA VAL A 383 9.34 9.22 -26.63
C VAL A 383 9.10 9.92 -25.31
N SER A 384 9.45 9.28 -24.21
CA SER A 384 9.27 9.83 -22.86
C SER A 384 10.50 9.63 -22.01
N ASP A 385 10.71 10.55 -21.08
CA ASP A 385 11.76 10.53 -20.10
C ASP A 385 11.24 10.94 -18.72
N GLY A 386 11.94 10.54 -17.66
CA GLY A 386 11.58 10.81 -16.28
C GLY A 386 12.75 11.34 -15.47
N SER A 387 12.58 12.52 -14.88
CA SER A 387 13.62 13.15 -14.06
C SER A 387 13.28 13.09 -12.56
N MET A 388 14.32 13.10 -11.72
CA MET A 388 14.19 13.05 -10.27
C MET A 388 15.20 13.97 -9.59
N ALA A 389 14.70 14.86 -8.72
CA ALA A 389 15.53 15.68 -7.83
C ALA A 389 14.82 15.94 -6.51
N HIS A 390 15.59 16.13 -5.42
CA HIS A 390 15.09 16.52 -4.10
C HIS A 390 13.89 15.69 -3.57
N ASN A 391 13.89 14.38 -3.86
CA ASN A 391 12.80 13.46 -3.49
C ASN A 391 11.46 13.76 -4.19
N THR A 392 11.47 14.44 -5.31
CA THR A 392 10.36 14.67 -6.24
C THR A 392 10.68 14.09 -7.61
N THR A 393 9.64 13.81 -8.39
CA THR A 393 9.76 13.28 -9.75
C THR A 393 8.93 14.09 -10.72
N SER A 394 9.42 14.16 -11.95
CA SER A 394 8.70 14.72 -13.09
C SER A 394 8.86 13.83 -14.30
N PHE A 395 8.10 14.12 -15.32
CA PHE A 395 8.23 13.47 -16.61
C PHE A 395 8.12 14.50 -17.74
N GLY A 396 8.67 14.13 -18.89
CA GLY A 396 8.47 14.80 -20.17
C GLY A 396 8.22 13.77 -21.26
N TRP A 397 7.49 14.15 -22.30
CA TRP A 397 7.37 13.33 -23.50
C TRP A 397 7.14 14.14 -24.76
N MET A 398 7.49 13.53 -25.89
CA MET A 398 7.38 14.08 -27.24
C MET A 398 6.67 13.07 -28.16
N LEU A 399 5.69 13.50 -28.94
CA LEU A 399 5.08 12.76 -30.03
C LEU A 399 5.52 13.38 -31.37
N GLY A 400 6.09 12.56 -32.24
CA GLY A 400 6.56 13.05 -33.52
C GLY A 400 6.63 11.99 -34.60
N THR A 401 6.94 12.43 -35.83
CA THR A 401 7.07 11.59 -37.02
C THR A 401 8.52 11.15 -37.25
N LYS A 402 8.71 10.25 -38.22
CA LYS A 402 10.03 9.81 -38.64
C LYS A 402 10.85 10.94 -39.29
N GLU A 403 10.20 11.90 -39.88
CA GLU A 403 10.77 13.05 -40.60
C GLU A 403 11.13 14.22 -39.68
N GLY A 404 10.89 14.10 -38.37
CA GLY A 404 11.26 15.14 -37.41
C GLY A 404 10.13 16.12 -37.07
N GLN A 405 8.91 15.93 -37.61
CA GLN A 405 7.80 16.79 -37.26
C GLN A 405 7.30 16.47 -35.85
N ARG A 406 7.34 17.47 -34.97
CA ARG A 406 6.78 17.40 -33.62
C ARG A 406 5.30 17.69 -33.66
N LEU A 407 4.44 16.80 -33.15
CA LEU A 407 2.99 16.93 -33.17
C LEU A 407 2.45 17.45 -31.85
N ALA A 408 2.90 16.87 -30.76
CA ALA A 408 2.50 17.24 -29.40
C ALA A 408 3.61 16.90 -28.39
N TRP A 409 3.62 17.62 -27.25
CA TRP A 409 4.54 17.37 -26.14
C TRP A 409 3.90 17.77 -24.82
N CYS A 410 4.39 17.21 -23.75
CA CYS A 410 3.88 17.49 -22.42
C CYS A 410 4.96 17.27 -21.36
N ASN A 411 4.86 17.96 -20.25
CA ASN A 411 5.56 17.66 -19.03
C ASN A 411 4.60 17.67 -17.83
N GLY A 412 5.03 17.10 -16.74
CA GLY A 412 4.19 17.08 -15.56
C GLY A 412 4.83 16.42 -14.34
N PRO A 413 4.10 16.41 -13.21
CA PRO A 413 4.58 15.83 -11.97
C PRO A 413 4.46 14.32 -11.97
N GLY A 414 5.47 13.63 -11.47
CA GLY A 414 5.30 12.26 -11.00
C GLY A 414 4.68 12.21 -9.60
N SER A 415 4.16 11.06 -9.23
CA SER A 415 3.50 10.83 -7.93
C SER A 415 3.99 9.55 -7.25
N GLY A 416 3.96 9.55 -5.92
CA GLY A 416 4.41 8.43 -5.09
C GLY A 416 5.90 8.50 -4.74
N PRO A 417 6.55 7.33 -4.48
CA PRO A 417 7.97 7.30 -4.15
C PRO A 417 8.83 7.85 -5.27
N ALA A 418 9.77 8.72 -4.92
CA ALA A 418 10.70 9.30 -5.90
C ALA A 418 11.75 8.27 -6.31
N THR A 419 11.53 7.64 -7.46
CA THR A 419 12.49 6.76 -8.14
C THR A 419 12.52 7.11 -9.63
N SER A 420 13.69 7.02 -10.26
CA SER A 420 13.83 7.24 -11.70
C SER A 420 12.89 6.34 -12.50
N HIS A 421 12.85 5.04 -12.16
CA HIS A 421 11.95 4.09 -12.84
C HIS A 421 10.47 4.51 -12.78
N ARG A 422 10.00 5.03 -11.62
CA ARG A 422 8.61 5.49 -11.49
C ARG A 422 8.34 6.79 -12.25
N ALA A 423 9.32 7.70 -12.32
CA ALA A 423 9.22 8.90 -13.15
C ALA A 423 9.03 8.56 -14.63
N GLU A 424 9.84 7.64 -15.13
CA GLU A 424 9.70 7.07 -16.48
C GLU A 424 8.33 6.42 -16.74
N CYS A 425 7.81 5.65 -15.76
CA CYS A 425 6.47 5.07 -15.86
C CYS A 425 5.39 6.15 -16.00
N TRP A 426 5.50 7.27 -15.26
CA TRP A 426 4.55 8.38 -15.36
C TRP A 426 4.58 9.04 -16.74
N GLY A 427 5.77 9.25 -17.32
CA GLY A 427 5.92 9.76 -18.68
C GLY A 427 5.26 8.83 -19.72
N LYS A 428 5.50 7.52 -19.60
CA LYS A 428 4.83 6.52 -20.46
C LYS A 428 3.33 6.50 -20.31
N LEU A 429 2.82 6.61 -19.09
CA LEU A 429 1.38 6.65 -18.84
C LEU A 429 0.76 7.92 -19.40
N SER A 430 1.43 9.07 -19.23
CA SER A 430 0.95 10.36 -19.75
C SER A 430 0.77 10.32 -21.26
N VAL A 431 1.77 9.90 -22.02
CA VAL A 431 1.66 9.80 -23.47
C VAL A 431 0.63 8.74 -23.90
N ALA A 432 0.49 7.63 -23.18
CA ALA A 432 -0.53 6.63 -23.48
C ALA A 432 -1.95 7.20 -23.26
N ARG A 433 -2.17 7.94 -22.16
CA ARG A 433 -3.45 8.60 -21.88
C ARG A 433 -3.75 9.72 -22.88
N PHE A 434 -2.76 10.50 -23.29
CA PHE A 434 -2.92 11.43 -24.38
C PHE A 434 -3.44 10.75 -25.65
N LEU A 435 -2.76 9.69 -26.07
CA LEU A 435 -3.20 8.90 -27.23
C LEU A 435 -4.59 8.28 -27.07
N HIS A 436 -5.00 7.98 -25.83
CA HIS A 436 -6.35 7.49 -25.54
C HIS A 436 -7.44 8.57 -25.65
N HIS A 437 -7.12 9.80 -25.25
CA HIS A 437 -8.08 10.91 -25.23
C HIS A 437 -8.18 11.67 -26.55
N LEU A 438 -7.12 11.71 -27.35
CA LEU A 438 -7.06 12.45 -28.60
C LEU A 438 -8.17 12.06 -29.60
N PRO A 439 -8.42 10.77 -29.92
CA PRO A 439 -9.51 10.36 -30.80
C PRO A 439 -10.89 10.59 -30.17
N ARG A 440 -11.02 10.50 -28.85
CA ARG A 440 -12.29 10.77 -28.15
C ARG A 440 -12.69 12.23 -28.22
N PHE A 441 -11.72 13.12 -28.02
CA PHE A 441 -11.94 14.55 -28.17
C PHE A 441 -12.34 14.94 -29.59
N SER A 442 -11.65 14.42 -30.59
CA SER A 442 -11.89 14.74 -32.00
C SER A 442 -13.07 13.98 -32.63
N SER A 443 -13.68 13.03 -31.89
CA SER A 443 -14.69 12.09 -32.40
C SER A 443 -14.24 11.30 -33.65
N MET A 444 -12.93 11.03 -33.72
CA MET A 444 -12.28 10.28 -34.81
C MET A 444 -11.72 8.95 -34.25
N THR A 445 -11.33 8.05 -35.12
CA THR A 445 -10.66 6.79 -34.76
C THR A 445 -9.29 6.72 -35.41
N TYR A 446 -8.36 6.02 -34.75
CA TYR A 446 -7.06 5.78 -35.37
C TYR A 446 -7.15 4.86 -36.57
N PRO A 447 -6.36 5.10 -37.64
CA PRO A 447 -6.28 4.18 -38.77
C PRO A 447 -5.79 2.80 -38.32
N GLN A 448 -6.36 1.72 -38.87
CA GLN A 448 -5.96 0.34 -38.48
C GLN A 448 -4.48 0.01 -38.76
N HIS A 449 -3.89 0.68 -39.74
CA HIS A 449 -2.49 0.50 -40.13
C HIS A 449 -1.50 1.31 -39.26
N LEU A 450 -1.99 2.15 -38.36
CA LEU A 450 -1.14 2.99 -37.51
C LEU A 450 -0.16 2.16 -36.69
N LYS A 451 1.11 2.53 -36.72
CA LYS A 451 2.17 1.95 -35.93
C LYS A 451 2.69 2.98 -34.94
N ILE A 452 2.74 2.61 -33.65
CA ILE A 452 3.31 3.46 -32.61
C ILE A 452 4.58 2.79 -32.07
N ILE A 453 5.69 3.52 -32.10
CA ILE A 453 6.95 3.12 -31.45
C ILE A 453 7.10 3.94 -30.18
N SER A 454 6.80 3.34 -29.04
CA SER A 454 6.96 3.94 -27.73
C SER A 454 8.38 3.72 -27.19
N MET A 455 9.13 4.80 -26.99
CA MET A 455 10.56 4.73 -26.65
C MET A 455 10.83 5.38 -25.30
N ALA A 456 11.82 4.82 -24.59
CA ALA A 456 12.40 5.39 -23.35
C ALA A 456 13.87 4.96 -23.24
N ASP A 457 14.66 5.69 -22.48
CA ASP A 457 16.05 5.33 -22.21
C ASP A 457 16.21 4.35 -21.04
N ASN A 458 15.14 4.08 -20.31
CA ASN A 458 15.12 3.06 -19.26
C ASN A 458 14.89 1.66 -19.83
N GLN A 459 15.98 0.91 -20.06
CA GLN A 459 15.90 -0.45 -20.59
C GLN A 459 15.07 -1.40 -19.73
N GLY A 460 15.08 -1.20 -18.39
CA GLY A 460 14.29 -2.00 -17.45
C GLY A 460 12.78 -1.85 -17.67
N LEU A 461 12.31 -0.61 -17.84
CA LEU A 461 10.93 -0.28 -18.15
C LEU A 461 10.51 -0.88 -19.50
N VAL A 462 11.27 -0.63 -20.55
CA VAL A 462 10.99 -1.14 -21.92
C VAL A 462 10.87 -2.67 -21.90
N THR A 463 11.82 -3.35 -21.25
CA THR A 463 11.81 -4.82 -21.13
C THR A 463 10.58 -5.31 -20.36
N THR A 464 10.18 -4.59 -19.30
CA THR A 464 9.02 -4.96 -18.47
C THR A 464 7.71 -4.81 -19.25
N LEU A 465 7.54 -3.70 -20.00
CA LEU A 465 6.38 -3.48 -20.84
C LEU A 465 6.30 -4.46 -22.01
N ALA A 466 7.42 -4.76 -22.66
CA ALA A 466 7.48 -5.78 -23.71
C ALA A 466 7.03 -7.15 -23.17
N LYS A 467 7.55 -7.58 -22.02
CA LYS A 467 7.14 -8.83 -21.36
C LYS A 467 5.68 -8.80 -20.94
N ARG A 468 5.15 -7.62 -20.51
CA ARG A 468 3.72 -7.51 -20.14
C ARG A 468 2.81 -7.75 -21.36
N ASN A 469 3.23 -7.39 -22.55
CA ASN A 469 2.49 -7.64 -23.79
C ASN A 469 2.43 -9.12 -24.19
N GLU A 470 3.30 -10.00 -23.64
CA GLU A 470 3.33 -11.43 -23.97
C GLU A 470 2.14 -12.22 -23.38
N TYR A 471 1.39 -11.64 -22.44
CA TYR A 471 0.27 -12.33 -21.79
C TYR A 471 -0.91 -11.38 -21.53
N THR A 472 -2.13 -11.89 -21.67
CA THR A 472 -3.36 -11.12 -21.51
C THR A 472 -3.72 -10.91 -20.03
N THR A 473 -3.59 -11.96 -19.21
CA THR A 473 -3.98 -11.95 -17.79
C THR A 473 -2.76 -11.91 -16.89
N PRO A 474 -2.67 -10.94 -15.97
CA PRO A 474 -1.52 -10.82 -15.07
C PRO A 474 -1.43 -12.03 -14.12
N TYR A 475 -0.22 -12.51 -13.88
CA TYR A 475 0.03 -13.54 -12.88
C TYR A 475 0.04 -12.91 -11.48
N PRO A 476 -0.51 -13.60 -10.45
CA PRO A 476 -0.57 -13.02 -9.10
C PRO A 476 0.77 -12.51 -8.56
N ASN A 477 1.87 -13.21 -8.82
CA ASN A 477 3.20 -12.79 -8.35
C ASN A 477 3.75 -11.58 -9.12
N SER A 478 3.40 -11.38 -10.38
CA SER A 478 3.84 -10.21 -11.16
C SER A 478 3.28 -8.91 -10.60
N THR A 479 2.12 -8.96 -9.96
CA THR A 479 1.46 -7.78 -9.37
C THR A 479 2.20 -7.20 -8.15
N LEU A 480 3.20 -7.90 -7.61
CA LEU A 480 4.07 -7.40 -6.53
C LEU A 480 5.42 -6.87 -7.04
N GLN A 481 5.64 -6.85 -8.35
CA GLN A 481 6.81 -6.20 -8.94
C GLN A 481 6.77 -4.68 -8.69
N SER A 482 7.93 -4.05 -8.81
CA SER A 482 8.03 -2.60 -8.64
C SER A 482 7.17 -1.89 -9.69
N ASP A 483 6.43 -0.88 -9.22
CA ASP A 483 5.61 0.00 -10.04
C ASP A 483 4.60 -0.72 -10.96
N TRP A 484 4.17 -1.93 -10.53
CA TRP A 484 3.21 -2.73 -11.28
C TRP A 484 1.89 -1.97 -11.55
N ASP A 485 1.47 -1.11 -10.66
CA ASP A 485 0.28 -0.26 -10.81
C ASP A 485 0.35 0.55 -12.12
N LEU A 486 1.47 1.21 -12.38
CA LEU A 486 1.67 2.00 -13.60
C LEU A 486 1.91 1.11 -14.82
N ILE A 487 2.68 0.04 -14.68
CA ILE A 487 2.91 -0.92 -15.77
C ILE A 487 1.59 -1.50 -16.29
N GLU A 488 0.70 -1.90 -15.39
CA GLU A 488 -0.60 -2.45 -15.76
C GLU A 488 -1.52 -1.39 -16.37
N GLU A 489 -1.50 -0.15 -15.83
CA GLU A 489 -2.28 0.96 -16.37
C GLU A 489 -1.82 1.35 -17.78
N ILE A 490 -0.50 1.41 -18.01
CA ILE A 490 0.07 1.66 -19.34
C ILE A 490 -0.39 0.58 -20.31
N TYR A 491 -0.22 -0.70 -19.93
CA TYR A 491 -0.65 -1.82 -20.76
C TYR A 491 -2.14 -1.75 -21.10
N THR A 492 -3.00 -1.58 -20.10
CA THR A 492 -4.46 -1.51 -20.28
C THR A 492 -4.85 -0.33 -21.16
N THR A 493 -4.19 0.82 -20.99
CA THR A 493 -4.45 2.00 -21.82
C THR A 493 -4.11 1.72 -23.28
N TYR A 494 -2.96 1.14 -23.58
CA TYR A 494 -2.59 0.78 -24.95
C TYR A 494 -3.51 -0.27 -25.58
N GLN A 495 -3.99 -1.25 -24.79
CA GLN A 495 -4.99 -2.23 -25.27
C GLN A 495 -6.32 -1.57 -25.69
N HIS A 496 -6.73 -0.50 -25.00
CA HIS A 496 -7.95 0.22 -25.33
C HIS A 496 -7.83 1.15 -26.55
N LEU A 497 -6.64 1.35 -27.11
CA LEU A 497 -6.45 2.19 -28.30
C LEU A 497 -6.93 1.53 -29.59
N ASN A 498 -7.21 0.22 -29.58
CA ASN A 498 -7.51 -0.56 -30.77
C ASN A 498 -6.45 -0.43 -31.89
N ILE A 499 -5.22 -0.09 -31.54
CA ILE A 499 -4.09 0.02 -32.46
C ILE A 499 -3.36 -1.32 -32.48
N ALA A 500 -3.34 -1.98 -33.63
CA ALA A 500 -2.76 -3.32 -33.78
C ALA A 500 -1.25 -3.39 -33.50
N ASN A 501 -0.51 -2.29 -33.61
CA ASN A 501 0.95 -2.28 -33.63
C ASN A 501 1.56 -1.21 -32.70
N VAL A 502 1.54 -1.47 -31.41
CA VAL A 502 2.34 -0.70 -30.45
C VAL A 502 3.58 -1.51 -30.08
N THR A 503 4.76 -0.94 -30.29
CA THR A 503 6.04 -1.58 -29.97
C THR A 503 6.83 -0.74 -28.97
N PHE A 504 7.38 -1.37 -27.94
CA PHE A 504 8.26 -0.72 -26.97
C PHE A 504 9.72 -0.89 -27.40
N LYS A 505 10.47 0.19 -27.50
CA LYS A 505 11.89 0.18 -27.88
C LYS A 505 12.73 1.00 -26.93
N TRP A 506 13.90 0.51 -26.63
CA TRP A 506 14.91 1.25 -25.88
C TRP A 506 15.63 2.22 -26.80
N ILE A 507 15.98 3.39 -26.25
CA ILE A 507 16.84 4.39 -26.88
C ILE A 507 17.99 4.73 -25.91
N LYS A 508 19.17 5.05 -26.41
CA LYS A 508 20.29 5.50 -25.57
C LYS A 508 19.97 6.93 -25.09
N GLY A 509 20.04 7.16 -23.78
CA GLY A 509 19.91 8.49 -23.18
C GLY A 509 21.14 9.36 -23.37
N HIS A 510 20.99 10.66 -23.16
CA HIS A 510 22.06 11.68 -23.14
C HIS A 510 23.02 11.62 -24.33
N GLN A 511 22.52 11.37 -25.53
CA GLN A 511 23.36 11.27 -26.75
C GLN A 511 23.93 12.61 -27.18
N ASP A 512 23.34 13.72 -26.75
CA ASP A 512 23.79 15.10 -26.95
C ASP A 512 25.12 15.41 -26.26
N PHE A 513 25.57 14.58 -25.32
CA PHE A 513 26.91 14.72 -24.72
C PHE A 513 28.04 14.31 -25.70
N ASP A 514 27.75 13.35 -26.57
CA ASP A 514 28.72 12.78 -27.49
C ASP A 514 28.56 13.34 -28.92
N THR A 515 27.34 13.75 -29.29
CA THR A 515 26.98 14.15 -30.65
C THR A 515 26.17 15.45 -30.63
N PRO A 516 26.48 16.45 -31.44
CA PRO A 516 25.68 17.69 -31.58
C PRO A 516 24.19 17.35 -31.88
N TYR A 517 23.27 18.08 -31.25
CA TYR A 517 21.83 17.86 -31.34
C TYR A 517 21.34 17.72 -32.78
N ASP A 518 21.77 18.60 -33.70
CA ASP A 518 21.34 18.61 -35.11
C ASP A 518 21.80 17.39 -35.92
N LYS A 519 22.81 16.67 -35.43
CA LYS A 519 23.33 15.43 -36.03
C LYS A 519 22.71 14.17 -35.44
N LEU A 520 21.90 14.28 -34.41
CA LEU A 520 21.18 13.16 -33.83
C LEU A 520 20.02 12.72 -34.76
N SER A 521 19.69 11.42 -34.70
CA SER A 521 18.45 10.94 -35.31
C SER A 521 17.22 11.58 -34.63
N PHE A 522 16.12 11.77 -35.35
CA PHE A 522 14.94 12.39 -34.78
C PHE A 522 14.41 11.73 -33.50
N PRO A 523 14.36 10.38 -33.38
CA PRO A 523 14.02 9.77 -32.10
C PRO A 523 14.99 10.13 -30.96
N ALA A 524 16.29 10.29 -31.25
CA ALA A 524 17.26 10.72 -30.24
C ALA A 524 17.06 12.20 -29.85
N GLN A 525 16.73 13.07 -30.81
CA GLN A 525 16.35 14.47 -30.52
C GLN A 525 15.09 14.51 -29.65
N TYR A 526 14.08 13.67 -29.93
CA TYR A 526 12.87 13.58 -29.09
C TYR A 526 13.18 13.13 -27.68
N ASN A 527 14.17 12.25 -27.47
CA ASN A 527 14.59 11.86 -26.12
C ASN A 527 15.25 13.02 -25.37
N VAL A 528 16.15 13.76 -26.03
CA VAL A 528 16.77 14.95 -25.45
C VAL A 528 15.72 16.03 -25.12
N ASP A 529 14.74 16.23 -26.01
CA ASP A 529 13.64 17.17 -25.75
C ASP A 529 12.76 16.72 -24.58
N ALA A 530 12.48 15.41 -24.44
CA ALA A 530 11.70 14.86 -23.34
C ALA A 530 12.43 15.00 -21.99
N ASP A 531 13.75 14.73 -21.95
CA ASP A 531 14.60 14.94 -20.77
C ASP A 531 14.58 16.42 -20.34
N ARG A 532 14.80 17.35 -21.29
CA ARG A 532 14.69 18.78 -21.03
C ARG A 532 13.34 19.19 -20.45
N LEU A 533 12.23 18.72 -21.02
CA LEU A 533 10.87 18.99 -20.51
C LEU A 533 10.68 18.48 -19.07
N ALA A 534 11.19 17.28 -18.75
CA ALA A 534 11.14 16.74 -17.40
C ALA A 534 11.95 17.58 -16.41
N GLU A 535 13.18 17.99 -16.78
CA GLU A 535 14.01 18.84 -15.93
C GLU A 535 13.42 20.25 -15.74
N GLU A 536 12.84 20.85 -16.78
CA GLU A 536 12.19 22.16 -16.71
C GLU A 536 11.04 22.12 -15.70
N TYR A 537 10.22 21.07 -15.70
CA TYR A 537 9.16 20.92 -14.72
C TYR A 537 9.69 20.85 -13.29
N LEU A 538 10.76 20.09 -13.02
CA LEU A 538 11.38 20.03 -11.70
C LEU A 538 11.88 21.39 -11.19
N LYS A 539 12.33 22.26 -12.08
CA LYS A 539 12.78 23.63 -11.72
C LYS A 539 11.62 24.53 -11.31
N THR A 540 10.43 24.30 -11.87
CA THR A 540 9.23 25.11 -11.55
C THR A 540 8.55 24.68 -10.26
N ASP A 541 8.56 23.36 -9.89
CA ASP A 541 7.91 22.83 -8.69
C ASP A 541 8.80 21.83 -7.92
N PRO A 542 9.97 22.29 -7.39
CA PRO A 542 11.02 21.39 -6.89
C PRO A 542 10.68 20.66 -5.57
N HIS A 543 9.63 21.04 -4.85
CA HIS A 543 9.39 20.58 -3.49
C HIS A 543 8.03 19.90 -3.25
N ARG A 544 7.18 19.84 -4.24
CA ARG A 544 5.82 19.30 -4.09
C ARG A 544 5.75 17.79 -4.29
N ARG A 545 5.95 17.04 -3.19
CA ARG A 545 5.69 15.59 -3.20
C ARG A 545 4.19 15.33 -3.36
N ARG A 546 3.79 14.57 -4.36
CA ARG A 546 2.40 14.15 -4.59
C ARG A 546 2.15 12.73 -4.12
N ILE A 547 0.98 12.51 -3.51
CA ILE A 547 0.53 11.17 -3.14
C ILE A 547 0.17 10.41 -4.41
N SER A 548 0.56 9.14 -4.48
CA SER A 548 0.20 8.30 -5.63
C SER A 548 -1.31 8.04 -5.65
N PRO A 549 -1.99 8.35 -6.75
CA PRO A 549 -3.40 8.01 -6.91
C PRO A 549 -3.57 6.50 -7.04
N LEU A 550 -4.77 6.01 -6.75
CA LEU A 550 -5.18 4.66 -7.12
C LEU A 550 -5.61 4.68 -8.58
N VAL A 551 -4.70 4.29 -9.49
CA VAL A 551 -5.03 4.16 -10.92
C VAL A 551 -5.94 2.95 -11.13
N PRO A 552 -6.87 2.97 -12.12
CA PRO A 552 -7.89 1.94 -12.29
C PRO A 552 -7.36 0.51 -12.38
N ALA A 553 -6.30 0.27 -13.15
CA ALA A 553 -5.73 -1.06 -13.30
C ALA A 553 -5.06 -1.60 -12.04
N ALA A 554 -4.68 -0.74 -11.10
CA ALA A 554 -4.07 -1.16 -9.84
C ALA A 554 -5.06 -1.89 -8.92
N ARG A 555 -6.34 -1.58 -8.97
CA ARG A 555 -7.43 -2.16 -8.18
C ARG A 555 -7.28 -2.04 -6.66
N CYS A 556 -6.08 -2.02 -6.13
CA CYS A 556 -5.81 -1.76 -4.72
C CYS A 556 -4.37 -1.27 -4.49
N ILE A 557 -4.19 -0.46 -3.45
CA ILE A 557 -2.89 0.07 -3.02
C ILE A 557 -2.70 -0.19 -1.52
N LEU A 558 -1.51 -0.67 -1.15
CA LEU A 558 -1.09 -0.75 0.24
C LEU A 558 -0.46 0.58 0.68
N GLN A 559 -0.93 1.11 1.79
CA GLN A 559 -0.32 2.27 2.46
C GLN A 559 0.27 1.83 3.80
N LEU A 560 1.49 2.26 4.08
CA LEU A 560 2.19 2.07 5.35
C LEU A 560 2.54 3.44 5.93
N LYS A 561 2.01 3.76 7.11
CA LYS A 561 2.27 5.06 7.75
C LYS A 561 2.03 6.26 6.82
N ASN A 562 0.95 6.21 6.05
CA ASN A 562 0.54 7.19 5.04
C ASN A 562 1.45 7.28 3.79
N GLU A 563 2.38 6.35 3.62
CA GLU A 563 3.15 6.23 2.39
C GLU A 563 2.62 5.09 1.53
N THR A 564 2.40 5.33 0.25
CA THR A 564 2.01 4.29 -0.72
C THR A 564 3.18 3.36 -1.03
N ILE A 565 2.89 2.07 -1.10
CA ILE A 565 3.90 1.04 -1.33
C ILE A 565 3.75 0.50 -2.75
N HIS A 566 4.78 0.70 -3.57
CA HIS A 566 4.83 0.27 -4.96
C HIS A 566 5.94 -0.74 -5.26
N SER A 567 6.80 -1.02 -4.28
CA SER A 567 7.91 -1.96 -4.43
C SER A 567 8.30 -2.57 -3.09
N GLN A 568 9.07 -3.66 -3.12
CA GLN A 568 9.66 -4.29 -1.93
C GLN A 568 8.63 -4.59 -0.80
N TYR A 569 7.42 -4.99 -1.17
CA TYR A 569 6.29 -5.18 -0.25
C TYR A 569 6.66 -6.01 0.99
N ILE A 570 7.26 -7.18 0.81
CA ILE A 570 7.63 -8.08 1.91
C ILE A 570 8.63 -7.40 2.86
N GLN A 571 9.64 -6.75 2.31
CA GLN A 571 10.65 -6.07 3.13
C GLN A 571 10.04 -4.94 3.94
N LYS A 572 9.26 -4.06 3.32
CA LYS A 572 8.62 -2.92 3.99
C LYS A 572 7.61 -3.35 5.06
N ILE A 573 6.82 -4.40 4.80
CA ILE A 573 5.90 -4.98 5.78
C ILE A 573 6.68 -5.54 6.98
N ARG A 574 7.78 -6.27 6.75
CA ARG A 574 8.63 -6.80 7.84
C ARG A 574 9.27 -5.69 8.65
N GLU A 575 9.81 -4.68 7.99
CA GLU A 575 10.38 -3.51 8.66
C GLU A 575 9.32 -2.82 9.53
N ALA A 576 8.12 -2.59 9.01
CA ALA A 576 7.03 -2.00 9.79
C ALA A 576 6.64 -2.84 11.02
N ALA A 577 6.70 -4.17 10.90
CA ALA A 577 6.36 -5.08 11.99
C ALA A 577 7.47 -5.26 13.03
N CYS A 578 8.75 -5.20 12.63
CA CYS A 578 9.88 -5.59 13.50
C CYS A 578 10.68 -4.40 14.04
N LEU A 579 10.73 -3.27 13.30
CA LEU A 579 11.53 -2.11 13.74
C LEU A 579 11.04 -1.46 15.05
N PRO A 580 9.75 -1.42 15.38
CA PRO A 580 9.32 -0.89 16.68
C PRO A 580 9.97 -1.59 17.87
N ASP A 581 10.15 -2.91 17.81
CA ASP A 581 10.83 -3.69 18.86
C ASP A 581 12.33 -3.37 18.91
N LEU A 582 12.98 -3.23 17.76
CA LEU A 582 14.38 -2.82 17.66
C LEU A 582 14.58 -1.42 18.25
N PHE A 583 13.77 -0.46 17.82
CA PHE A 583 13.89 0.92 18.30
C PHE A 583 13.56 1.04 19.79
N GLY A 584 12.60 0.26 20.29
CA GLY A 584 12.32 0.12 21.72
C GLY A 584 13.56 -0.38 22.49
N TYR A 585 14.22 -1.41 21.97
CA TYR A 585 15.47 -1.93 22.55
C TYR A 585 16.60 -0.88 22.55
N LEU A 586 16.77 -0.14 21.44
CA LEU A 586 17.79 0.91 21.35
C LEU A 586 17.54 2.07 22.31
N ARG A 587 16.28 2.49 22.44
CA ARG A 587 15.89 3.52 23.44
C ARG A 587 16.24 3.09 24.85
N GLN A 588 15.90 1.87 25.22
CA GLN A 588 16.19 1.35 26.55
C GLN A 588 17.70 1.21 26.80
N LYS A 589 18.43 0.67 25.80
CA LYS A 589 19.86 0.37 25.96
C LYS A 589 20.73 1.62 25.92
N TYR A 590 20.48 2.54 24.99
CA TYR A 590 21.34 3.72 24.76
C TYR A 590 20.75 5.00 25.34
N LYS A 591 19.57 4.94 25.96
CA LYS A 591 18.84 6.09 26.49
C LYS A 591 18.55 7.14 25.40
N TRP A 592 18.41 6.72 24.16
CA TRP A 592 18.08 7.60 23.06
C TRP A 592 16.62 8.04 23.10
N THR A 593 16.40 9.30 22.72
CA THR A 593 15.04 9.80 22.43
C THR A 593 14.54 9.28 21.09
N GLU A 594 13.24 9.34 20.85
CA GLU A 594 12.65 9.02 19.55
C GLU A 594 13.29 9.86 18.42
N GLN A 595 13.49 11.15 18.69
CA GLN A 595 14.13 12.07 17.75
C GLN A 595 15.58 11.67 17.42
N ALA A 596 16.33 11.16 18.40
CA ALA A 596 17.69 10.69 18.14
C ALA A 596 17.70 9.48 17.20
N ILE A 597 16.75 8.55 17.36
CA ILE A 597 16.59 7.38 16.48
C ILE A 597 16.15 7.80 15.08
N GLN A 598 15.23 8.74 14.96
CA GLN A 598 14.77 9.28 13.67
C GLN A 598 15.88 10.02 12.92
N ASN A 599 16.80 10.68 13.66
CA ASN A 599 17.93 11.39 13.08
C ASN A 599 19.08 10.49 12.63
N ILE A 600 19.00 9.17 12.84
CA ILE A 600 20.00 8.23 12.32
C ILE A 600 19.76 8.03 10.83
N GLN A 601 20.86 8.04 10.06
CA GLN A 601 20.83 7.76 8.61
C GLN A 601 20.71 6.25 8.36
N TRP A 602 19.50 5.73 8.52
CA TRP A 602 19.21 4.31 8.41
C TRP A 602 19.42 3.75 7.00
N GLU A 603 19.29 4.56 5.97
CA GLU A 603 19.51 4.11 4.60
C GLU A 603 20.98 3.70 4.39
N TRP A 604 21.91 4.55 4.78
CA TRP A 604 23.34 4.24 4.70
C TRP A 604 23.71 3.05 5.59
N PHE A 605 23.08 2.96 6.77
CA PHE A 605 23.25 1.82 7.66
C PHE A 605 22.83 0.50 6.99
N ARG A 606 21.66 0.49 6.34
CA ARG A 606 21.12 -0.69 5.63
C ARG A 606 22.02 -1.10 4.46
N LEU A 607 22.45 -0.14 3.65
CA LEU A 607 23.37 -0.39 2.54
C LEU A 607 24.69 -1.00 3.03
N ALA A 608 25.23 -0.49 4.12
CA ALA A 608 26.45 -1.04 4.74
C ALA A 608 26.22 -2.47 5.28
N ALA A 609 25.12 -2.70 5.99
CA ALA A 609 24.79 -4.00 6.55
C ALA A 609 24.54 -5.06 5.45
N ASN A 610 23.91 -4.70 4.35
CA ASN A 610 23.67 -5.60 3.22
C ASN A 610 24.96 -6.04 2.50
N ASN A 611 26.03 -5.24 2.57
CA ASN A 611 27.33 -5.59 2.00
C ASN A 611 28.14 -6.57 2.89
N TYR A 612 27.66 -6.88 4.08
CA TYR A 612 28.25 -7.89 4.95
C TYR A 612 27.75 -9.29 4.61
N SER A 613 28.61 -10.30 4.77
CA SER A 613 28.19 -11.68 4.64
C SER A 613 27.12 -12.02 5.70
N HIS A 614 25.95 -12.51 5.24
CA HIS A 614 24.86 -12.90 6.14
C HIS A 614 25.15 -14.13 7.00
N THR A 615 26.27 -14.81 6.76
CA THR A 615 26.75 -15.94 7.54
C THR A 615 27.56 -15.53 8.77
N ASP A 616 27.91 -14.26 8.88
CA ASP A 616 28.76 -13.77 9.96
C ASP A 616 27.93 -13.04 11.05
N ASN A 617 27.85 -13.69 12.23
CA ASN A 617 27.21 -13.11 13.41
C ASN A 617 28.00 -11.92 14.01
N HIS A 618 29.19 -11.64 13.48
CA HIS A 618 30.10 -10.63 14.00
C HIS A 618 29.52 -9.22 13.89
N LEU A 619 28.90 -8.90 12.76
CA LEU A 619 28.30 -7.58 12.55
C LEU A 619 27.27 -7.23 13.63
N MET A 620 26.35 -8.12 13.94
CA MET A 620 25.34 -7.90 14.99
C MET A 620 25.99 -7.70 16.36
N LYS A 621 27.00 -8.54 16.70
CA LYS A 621 27.71 -8.44 17.95
C LYS A 621 28.51 -7.12 18.08
N LEU A 622 29.12 -6.66 16.98
CA LEU A 622 29.83 -5.39 16.90
C LEU A 622 28.86 -4.19 17.06
N VAL A 623 27.83 -4.14 16.26
CA VAL A 623 26.90 -3.01 16.22
C VAL A 623 26.18 -2.84 17.55
N TYR A 624 25.78 -3.94 18.18
CA TYR A 624 24.94 -3.91 19.38
C TYR A 624 25.69 -4.27 20.69
N ASP A 625 26.99 -4.04 20.77
CA ASP A 625 27.79 -4.23 21.99
C ASP A 625 27.73 -5.65 22.59
N GLN A 626 27.76 -6.66 21.72
CA GLN A 626 27.71 -8.06 22.14
C GLN A 626 28.99 -8.82 21.81
N LEU A 627 30.06 -8.11 21.49
CA LEU A 627 31.36 -8.71 21.32
C LEU A 627 31.84 -9.34 22.65
N PRO A 628 32.57 -10.45 22.63
CA PRO A 628 32.96 -11.20 23.80
C PRO A 628 34.11 -10.52 24.56
N THR A 629 33.95 -9.23 24.89
CA THR A 629 34.88 -8.47 25.75
C THR A 629 34.76 -8.91 27.22
N GLN A 630 35.76 -8.61 28.06
CA GLN A 630 35.72 -8.97 29.51
C GLN A 630 34.50 -8.34 30.19
N ALA A 631 34.19 -7.08 29.90
CA ALA A 631 33.02 -6.40 30.44
C ALA A 631 31.68 -7.03 29.99
N TYR A 632 31.65 -7.64 28.80
CA TYR A 632 30.47 -8.38 28.34
C TYR A 632 30.39 -9.75 29.00
N LYS A 633 31.48 -10.49 29.05
CA LYS A 633 31.56 -11.84 29.65
C LYS A 633 31.29 -11.81 31.16
N SER A 634 31.81 -10.82 31.90
CA SER A 634 31.54 -10.66 33.32
C SER A 634 30.06 -10.49 33.68
N LYS A 635 29.27 -9.90 32.78
CA LYS A 635 27.82 -9.75 32.95
C LYS A 635 27.03 -11.04 32.71
N GLN A 636 27.65 -12.07 32.13
CA GLN A 636 26.99 -13.34 31.83
C GLN A 636 27.03 -14.35 32.96
N GLY A 637 27.65 -14.03 34.12
CA GLY A 637 27.59 -14.82 35.36
C GLY A 637 28.35 -16.13 35.33
N GLY A 638 29.34 -16.28 34.45
CA GLY A 638 30.22 -17.46 34.46
C GLY A 638 31.39 -17.31 35.45
N GLN A 639 31.68 -18.33 36.26
CA GLN A 639 32.77 -18.33 37.28
C GLN A 639 34.17 -18.01 36.70
N THR A 640 34.40 -18.24 35.43
CA THR A 640 35.67 -17.99 34.72
C THR A 640 35.93 -16.54 34.37
N TRP A 641 34.97 -15.64 34.54
CA TRP A 641 35.05 -14.26 34.07
C TRP A 641 34.75 -13.24 35.18
N LEU A 642 35.48 -13.36 36.32
CA LEU A 642 35.23 -12.57 37.53
C LEU A 642 35.59 -11.08 37.38
N SER A 643 36.49 -10.70 36.47
CA SER A 643 36.92 -9.31 36.31
C SER A 643 36.48 -8.71 34.99
N PRO A 644 35.71 -7.58 34.99
CA PRO A 644 35.40 -6.85 33.78
C PRO A 644 36.60 -6.05 33.25
N LYS A 645 37.71 -5.95 33.98
CA LYS A 645 38.86 -5.08 33.64
C LYS A 645 39.56 -5.51 32.36
N CYS A 646 40.12 -4.53 31.67
CA CYS A 646 40.90 -4.74 30.47
C CYS A 646 42.15 -5.59 30.79
N ARG A 647 42.42 -6.61 30.00
CA ARG A 647 43.57 -7.51 30.17
C ARG A 647 44.91 -6.81 30.01
N HIS A 648 44.93 -5.70 29.26
CA HIS A 648 46.16 -4.96 28.96
C HIS A 648 46.45 -3.88 29.98
N CYS A 649 45.55 -2.95 30.24
CA CYS A 649 45.80 -1.85 31.18
C CYS A 649 45.39 -2.15 32.59
N GLN A 650 44.51 -3.14 32.87
CA GLN A 650 44.01 -3.54 34.21
C GLN A 650 43.24 -2.43 34.96
N HIS A 651 43.02 -1.26 34.33
CA HIS A 651 42.40 -0.10 35.01
C HIS A 651 40.91 -0.02 34.74
N GLU A 652 40.52 0.00 33.47
CA GLU A 652 39.13 0.22 33.03
C GLU A 652 38.47 -1.08 32.58
N PRO A 653 37.14 -1.13 32.56
CA PRO A 653 36.40 -2.26 31.96
C PRO A 653 36.75 -2.44 30.49
N GLU A 654 37.04 -3.68 30.09
CA GLU A 654 37.29 -4.02 28.68
C GLU A 654 35.97 -3.98 27.88
N THR A 655 35.60 -2.80 27.48
CA THR A 655 34.52 -2.58 26.49
C THR A 655 35.12 -2.42 25.08
N PHE A 656 34.31 -2.50 24.03
CA PHE A 656 34.76 -2.19 22.67
C PHE A 656 35.36 -0.78 22.60
N ASP A 657 34.76 0.18 23.27
CA ASP A 657 35.17 1.57 23.27
C ASP A 657 36.51 1.74 23.99
N HIS A 658 36.67 1.05 25.11
CA HIS A 658 37.93 1.03 25.85
C HIS A 658 39.05 0.41 24.99
N LEU A 659 38.78 -0.69 24.28
CA LEU A 659 39.81 -1.32 23.43
C LEU A 659 40.35 -0.34 22.36
N LEU A 660 39.49 0.53 21.81
CA LEU A 660 39.91 1.58 20.86
C LEU A 660 40.65 2.75 21.54
N ARG A 661 40.53 2.93 22.84
CA ARG A 661 41.06 4.04 23.63
C ARG A 661 42.06 3.61 24.73
N CYS A 662 42.37 2.33 24.82
CA CYS A 662 43.25 1.79 25.81
C CYS A 662 44.61 2.46 25.81
N THR A 663 45.12 2.78 27.01
CA THR A 663 46.42 3.47 27.17
C THR A 663 47.62 2.57 27.04
N HIS A 664 47.45 1.25 26.97
CA HIS A 664 48.51 0.29 26.72
C HIS A 664 49.19 0.48 25.35
N ILE A 665 50.45 0.11 25.22
CA ILE A 665 51.25 0.39 24.01
C ILE A 665 50.62 -0.02 22.70
N PRO A 666 50.12 -1.25 22.52
CA PRO A 666 49.41 -1.62 21.29
C PRO A 666 48.17 -0.75 21.00
N GLY A 667 47.45 -0.32 22.04
CA GLY A 667 46.33 0.62 21.90
C GLY A 667 46.79 2.02 21.47
N GLN A 668 47.94 2.46 21.88
CA GLN A 668 48.49 3.75 21.45
C GLN A 668 48.88 3.75 19.96
N GLU A 669 49.47 2.68 19.49
CA GLU A 669 49.78 2.51 18.05
C GLU A 669 48.51 2.50 17.19
N PHE A 670 47.48 1.77 17.64
CA PHE A 670 46.21 1.78 16.98
C PHE A 670 45.59 3.18 16.91
N ARG A 671 45.59 3.93 17.99
CA ARG A 671 45.07 5.29 18.08
C ARG A 671 45.76 6.26 17.10
N LYS A 672 47.05 6.12 16.89
CA LYS A 672 47.79 6.91 15.88
C LYS A 672 47.47 6.50 14.46
N ALA A 673 47.41 5.20 14.21
CA ALA A 673 47.21 4.65 12.87
C ALA A 673 45.78 4.74 12.36
N PHE A 674 44.77 4.65 13.21
CA PHE A 674 43.37 4.54 12.85
C PHE A 674 42.82 5.76 12.05
N PRO A 675 43.00 7.01 12.52
CA PRO A 675 42.56 8.18 11.74
C PRO A 675 43.19 8.27 10.36
N LEU A 676 44.49 7.92 10.26
CA LEU A 676 45.23 7.93 9.00
C LEU A 676 44.69 6.88 8.01
N LYS A 677 44.32 5.70 8.48
CA LYS A 677 43.68 4.66 7.67
C LYS A 677 42.32 5.14 7.15
N VAL A 678 41.55 5.84 7.98
CA VAL A 678 40.27 6.44 7.59
C VAL A 678 40.51 7.52 6.50
N LEU A 679 41.49 8.38 6.69
CA LEU A 679 41.86 9.40 5.70
C LEU A 679 42.24 8.78 4.36
N THR A 680 43.11 7.76 4.38
CA THR A 680 43.54 7.05 3.16
C THR A 680 42.35 6.43 2.45
N TYR A 681 41.44 5.84 3.18
CA TYR A 681 40.18 5.27 2.62
C TYR A 681 39.32 6.35 1.99
N CYS A 682 39.04 7.46 2.66
CA CYS A 682 38.26 8.57 2.15
C CYS A 682 38.88 9.15 0.86
N LYS A 683 40.21 9.38 0.83
CA LYS A 683 40.93 9.82 -0.39
C LYS A 683 40.77 8.82 -1.53
N LYS A 684 40.89 7.50 -1.27
CA LYS A 684 40.69 6.46 -2.26
C LYS A 684 39.29 6.50 -2.86
N LYS A 685 38.30 6.89 -2.08
CA LYS A 685 36.89 7.01 -2.49
C LYS A 685 36.53 8.38 -3.07
N LYS A 686 37.50 9.27 -3.26
CA LYS A 686 37.34 10.62 -3.82
C LYS A 686 36.26 11.44 -3.07
N THR A 687 36.20 11.33 -1.73
CA THR A 687 35.29 12.15 -0.93
C THR A 687 35.79 13.61 -0.88
N PRO A 688 34.89 14.61 -0.76
CA PRO A 688 35.28 16.01 -0.65
C PRO A 688 36.29 16.25 0.48
N HIS A 689 37.24 17.17 0.27
CA HIS A 689 38.33 17.43 1.20
C HIS A 689 37.84 17.78 2.62
N ASN A 690 36.93 18.75 2.71
CA ASN A 690 36.39 19.19 4.00
C ASN A 690 35.63 18.09 4.74
N PHE A 691 34.94 17.23 4.00
CA PHE A 691 34.20 16.09 4.58
C PHE A 691 35.13 15.10 5.28
N HIS A 692 36.20 14.64 4.60
CA HIS A 692 37.07 13.66 5.21
C HIS A 692 38.01 14.28 6.29
N VAL A 693 38.37 15.53 6.19
CA VAL A 693 39.12 16.26 7.24
C VAL A 693 38.23 16.35 8.51
N THR A 694 36.98 16.73 8.38
CA THR A 694 36.04 16.79 9.51
C THR A 694 35.92 15.44 10.22
N ILE A 695 35.77 14.33 9.49
CA ILE A 695 35.72 12.97 10.08
C ILE A 695 37.01 12.65 10.83
N VAL A 696 38.17 12.90 10.22
CA VAL A 696 39.49 12.55 10.79
C VAL A 696 39.77 13.32 12.07
N ILE A 697 39.56 14.63 12.07
CA ILE A 697 39.72 15.48 13.25
C ILE A 697 38.78 15.03 14.38
N ALA A 698 37.53 14.79 14.08
CA ALA A 698 36.56 14.36 15.07
C ALA A 698 36.94 12.99 15.69
N LEU A 699 37.43 12.05 14.89
CA LEU A 699 37.92 10.75 15.35
C LEU A 699 39.21 10.85 16.17
N GLU A 700 40.16 11.70 15.78
CA GLU A 700 41.38 11.93 16.56
C GLU A 700 41.07 12.45 17.97
N HIS A 701 40.18 13.45 18.07
CA HIS A 701 39.75 13.96 19.37
C HIS A 701 39.07 12.89 20.20
N TRP A 702 38.16 12.16 19.60
CA TRP A 702 37.44 11.11 20.32
C TRP A 702 38.38 9.99 20.81
N VAL A 703 39.31 9.54 19.98
CA VAL A 703 40.29 8.51 20.35
C VAL A 703 41.19 8.96 21.50
N ARG A 704 41.55 10.26 21.54
CA ARG A 704 42.35 10.85 22.65
C ARG A 704 41.53 11.09 23.93
N GLY A 705 40.22 10.81 23.93
CA GLY A 705 39.33 11.06 25.07
C GLY A 705 38.84 12.50 25.18
N GLN A 706 39.14 13.32 24.18
CA GLN A 706 38.74 14.72 24.09
C GLN A 706 37.33 14.81 23.46
N ALA A 707 36.54 15.85 23.81
CA ALA A 707 35.35 16.15 23.09
C ALA A 707 35.74 16.58 21.67
N PRO A 708 35.08 16.06 20.60
CA PRO A 708 35.26 16.57 19.24
C PRO A 708 35.02 18.07 19.23
N LEU A 709 35.95 18.82 18.66
CA LEU A 709 36.00 20.28 18.72
C LEU A 709 34.69 20.97 18.31
N GLU A 710 34.22 21.82 19.20
CA GLU A 710 33.48 23.02 18.86
C GLU A 710 34.52 24.11 18.57
N SER A 711 35.26 23.98 17.45
CA SER A 711 36.18 25.01 17.04
C SER A 711 35.41 26.22 16.57
N THR A 712 35.69 27.39 17.14
CA THR A 712 35.15 28.69 16.69
C THR A 712 35.46 29.00 15.24
N ALA A 713 36.42 28.31 14.62
CA ALA A 713 36.81 28.42 13.23
C ALA A 713 36.02 27.47 12.27
N ALA A 714 35.15 26.58 12.75
CA ALA A 714 34.40 25.65 11.90
C ALA A 714 33.17 26.34 11.30
N SER A 715 32.79 25.95 10.09
CA SER A 715 31.57 26.46 9.47
C SER A 715 30.31 26.08 10.26
N PRO A 716 29.22 26.86 10.21
CA PRO A 716 27.96 26.53 10.87
C PRO A 716 27.41 25.11 10.50
N ALA A 717 27.69 24.66 9.30
CA ALA A 717 27.32 23.32 8.84
C ALA A 717 28.07 22.22 9.58
N VAL A 718 29.35 22.41 9.82
CA VAL A 718 30.17 21.46 10.60
C VAL A 718 29.74 21.46 12.07
N HIS A 719 29.43 22.61 12.67
CA HIS A 719 28.90 22.68 14.04
C HIS A 719 27.60 21.89 14.18
N LYS A 720 26.67 22.10 13.27
CA LYS A 720 25.39 21.38 13.24
C LYS A 720 25.59 19.86 13.13
N LEU A 721 26.53 19.45 12.29
CA LEU A 721 26.92 18.05 12.11
C LEU A 721 27.50 17.42 13.39
N ILE A 722 28.51 18.06 13.99
CA ILE A 722 29.17 17.59 15.22
C ILE A 722 28.17 17.48 16.36
N HIS A 723 27.32 18.49 16.54
CA HIS A 723 26.28 18.50 17.55
C HIS A 723 25.24 17.37 17.34
N ALA A 724 24.81 17.15 16.10
CA ALA A 724 23.87 16.08 15.80
C ALA A 724 24.48 14.68 16.05
N GLN A 725 25.73 14.46 15.67
CA GLN A 725 26.45 13.20 15.95
C GLN A 725 26.70 13.00 17.44
N ARG A 726 26.97 14.07 18.22
CA ARG A 726 27.16 14.01 19.67
C ARG A 726 25.90 13.47 20.39
N ARG A 727 24.69 13.82 19.93
CA ARG A 727 23.42 13.28 20.47
C ARG A 727 23.28 11.78 20.29
N ILE A 728 23.77 11.22 19.18
CA ILE A 728 23.80 9.79 18.90
C ILE A 728 24.99 9.13 19.65
N GLY A 729 26.11 9.83 19.75
CA GLY A 729 27.34 9.41 20.38
C GLY A 729 28.42 9.01 19.36
N TRP A 730 29.64 9.48 19.59
CA TRP A 730 30.81 9.19 18.72
C TRP A 730 31.21 7.71 18.75
N THR A 731 31.07 7.05 19.90
CA THR A 731 31.18 5.60 19.99
C THR A 731 30.25 4.87 19.03
N ARG A 732 29.03 5.39 18.84
CA ARG A 732 28.02 4.81 17.96
C ARG A 732 28.33 5.09 16.49
N PHE A 733 29.03 6.17 16.20
CA PHE A 733 29.54 6.47 14.86
C PHE A 733 30.35 5.29 14.29
N LEU A 734 31.28 4.75 15.08
CA LEU A 734 32.12 3.61 14.67
C LEU A 734 31.33 2.30 14.51
N ARG A 735 30.10 2.24 15.01
CA ARG A 735 29.18 1.13 14.85
C ARG A 735 28.16 1.32 13.74
N GLY A 736 28.29 2.42 12.97
CA GLY A 736 27.44 2.69 11.85
C GLY A 736 26.24 3.60 12.12
N PHE A 737 26.07 4.09 13.34
CA PHE A 737 24.97 5.01 13.63
C PHE A 737 25.39 6.46 13.34
N LEU A 738 25.22 6.86 12.07
CA LEU A 738 25.51 8.22 11.63
C LEU A 738 24.26 9.08 11.71
N SER A 739 24.43 10.37 12.01
CA SER A 739 23.31 11.31 11.91
C SER A 739 22.99 11.63 10.44
N GLN A 740 21.75 12.01 10.15
CA GLN A 740 21.34 12.47 8.80
C GLN A 740 22.12 13.72 8.36
N GLN A 741 22.66 14.48 9.31
CA GLN A 741 23.45 15.67 9.00
C GLN A 741 24.74 15.36 8.22
N TRP A 742 25.25 14.12 8.26
CA TRP A 742 26.36 13.68 7.43
C TRP A 742 26.01 13.67 5.96
N GLN A 743 24.79 13.27 5.63
CA GLN A 743 24.31 13.33 4.25
C GLN A 743 24.15 14.78 3.78
N HIS A 744 23.45 15.60 4.55
CA HIS A 744 23.23 17.00 4.21
C HIS A 744 24.55 17.77 4.05
N TYR A 745 25.54 17.49 4.90
CA TYR A 745 26.86 18.10 4.78
C TYR A 745 27.61 17.62 3.54
N LEU A 746 27.49 16.34 3.20
CA LEU A 746 28.09 15.78 2.00
C LEU A 746 27.45 16.39 0.74
N GLU A 747 26.14 16.50 0.69
CA GLU A 747 25.39 17.16 -0.40
C GLU A 747 25.80 18.63 -0.53
N TYR A 748 25.92 19.35 0.59
CA TYR A 748 26.40 20.73 0.60
C TYR A 748 27.81 20.85 0.01
N GLU A 749 28.76 20.00 0.40
CA GLU A 749 30.13 20.02 -0.12
C GLU A 749 30.22 19.69 -1.63
N PHE A 750 29.34 18.79 -2.14
CA PHE A 750 29.30 18.49 -3.57
C PHE A 750 28.73 19.66 -4.36
N ASN A 751 27.65 20.25 -3.92
CA ASN A 751 27.00 21.38 -4.59
C ASN A 751 27.93 22.63 -4.60
N HIS A 752 28.65 22.88 -3.49
CA HIS A 752 29.51 24.05 -3.35
C HIS A 752 30.81 23.94 -4.17
N ASN A 753 31.29 22.74 -4.35
CA ASN A 753 32.53 22.49 -5.10
C ASN A 753 32.30 22.09 -6.56
N HIS A 754 31.07 22.14 -7.06
CA HIS A 754 30.67 21.72 -8.43
C HIS A 754 31.17 20.31 -8.82
N LEU A 755 31.31 19.43 -7.82
CA LEU A 755 31.77 18.07 -8.04
C LEU A 755 30.56 17.20 -8.47
N ARG A 756 30.77 16.36 -9.49
CA ARG A 756 29.74 15.35 -9.85
C ARG A 756 29.57 14.39 -8.70
N HIS A 757 28.32 14.17 -8.26
CA HIS A 757 27.95 13.27 -7.17
C HIS A 757 28.53 11.85 -7.42
N PRO A 758 29.48 11.37 -6.63
CA PRO A 758 29.77 9.95 -6.65
C PRO A 758 28.58 9.23 -6.02
N LEU A 759 28.14 8.17 -6.67
CA LEU A 759 27.08 7.32 -6.19
C LEU A 759 27.16 7.09 -4.67
N ILE A 760 26.04 7.22 -3.97
CA ILE A 760 25.80 7.04 -2.51
C ILE A 760 26.49 5.79 -1.92
N LEU A 761 26.82 4.81 -2.76
CA LEU A 761 27.60 3.59 -2.47
C LEU A 761 28.99 3.81 -1.83
N SER A 762 29.60 4.99 -1.94
CA SER A 762 30.96 5.21 -1.41
C SER A 762 30.99 5.36 0.10
N THR A 763 29.96 5.93 0.70
CA THR A 763 29.88 6.15 2.15
C THR A 763 29.45 4.89 2.93
N SER A 764 28.61 4.04 2.35
CA SER A 764 28.24 2.74 2.94
C SER A 764 29.45 1.80 3.03
N ASN A 765 30.35 1.84 2.06
CA ASN A 765 31.57 1.05 2.07
C ASN A 765 32.57 1.53 3.14
N PHE A 766 32.50 2.79 3.58
CA PHE A 766 33.34 3.31 4.66
C PHE A 766 33.04 2.62 5.99
N LEU A 767 31.80 2.40 6.34
CA LEU A 767 31.38 1.70 7.55
C LEU A 767 31.81 0.23 7.56
N VAL A 768 31.70 -0.43 6.41
CA VAL A 768 32.21 -1.79 6.21
C VAL A 768 33.73 -1.83 6.34
N ALA A 769 34.44 -0.83 5.84
CA ALA A 769 35.89 -0.76 5.96
C ALA A 769 36.34 -0.46 7.39
N SER A 770 35.67 0.44 8.11
CA SER A 770 36.01 0.74 9.51
C SER A 770 35.78 -0.49 10.41
N SER A 771 34.72 -1.26 10.17
CA SER A 771 34.46 -2.51 10.88
C SER A 771 35.49 -3.62 10.54
N ARG A 772 35.93 -3.72 9.26
CA ARG A 772 36.98 -4.63 8.83
C ARG A 772 38.36 -4.24 9.37
N LEU A 773 38.63 -2.94 9.43
CA LEU A 773 39.87 -2.44 10.02
C LEU A 773 39.97 -2.73 11.53
N CYS A 774 38.82 -2.80 12.21
CA CYS A 774 38.76 -3.23 13.61
C CYS A 774 38.76 -4.76 13.78
N GLY A 775 38.42 -5.54 12.78
CA GLY A 775 38.25 -7.00 12.80
C GLY A 775 39.40 -7.81 12.18
N ASN A 776 40.17 -7.26 11.27
CA ASN A 776 41.27 -7.94 10.55
C ASN A 776 42.64 -7.56 11.12
N ASN A 777 42.88 -7.80 12.35
CA ASN A 777 44.26 -7.81 12.88
C ASN A 777 44.85 -9.20 12.67
N ASN A 778 45.99 -9.21 11.99
CA ASN A 778 46.88 -10.33 11.72
C ASN A 778 46.93 -11.30 12.91
N PRO A 779 46.82 -12.62 12.73
CA PRO A 779 46.89 -13.59 13.85
C PRO A 779 48.19 -13.61 14.64
N ASN A 780 49.23 -12.88 14.15
CA ASN A 780 50.52 -12.74 14.83
C ASN A 780 50.67 -11.49 15.72
N SER A 781 49.70 -10.57 15.74
CA SER A 781 49.65 -9.51 16.74
C SER A 781 48.74 -9.96 17.86
N GLY A 782 49.15 -9.93 19.13
CA GLY A 782 48.48 -10.46 20.32
C GLY A 782 47.03 -9.98 20.58
N TRP A 783 46.33 -9.55 19.57
CA TRP A 783 44.92 -9.13 19.51
C TRP A 783 44.01 -10.18 18.83
N SER A 784 44.51 -11.41 18.65
CA SER A 784 43.65 -12.50 18.20
C SER A 784 42.64 -12.87 19.29
N PHE A 785 41.37 -12.68 19.04
CA PHE A 785 40.32 -13.31 19.84
C PHE A 785 40.49 -14.82 19.66
N ASN A 786 41.18 -15.47 20.64
CA ASN A 786 41.37 -16.91 20.67
C ASN A 786 40.01 -17.60 20.73
N ASN A 787 39.52 -18.12 19.64
CA ASN A 787 38.42 -19.05 19.54
C ASN A 787 38.79 -20.47 20.07
N SER A 788 39.77 -20.58 20.92
CA SER A 788 40.29 -21.89 21.35
C SER A 788 39.39 -22.62 22.39
N SER A 789 38.40 -21.94 22.97
CA SER A 789 37.43 -22.61 23.87
C SER A 789 36.21 -23.23 23.17
N ASP A 790 35.94 -22.85 21.90
CA ASP A 790 34.77 -23.42 21.18
C ASP A 790 35.11 -24.65 20.36
N LYS A 791 36.38 -24.99 20.15
CA LYS A 791 36.77 -26.18 19.33
C LYS A 791 36.65 -27.50 20.10
N HIS A 792 36.66 -27.52 21.40
CA HIS A 792 36.58 -28.76 22.20
C HIS A 792 35.14 -29.32 22.37
N MET A 793 34.09 -28.56 22.05
CA MET A 793 32.71 -29.06 22.05
C MET A 793 32.22 -29.57 20.69
N ALA A 794 32.95 -29.32 19.61
CA ALA A 794 32.52 -29.71 18.28
C ALA A 794 33.01 -31.12 17.84
N GLN A 795 33.89 -31.76 18.61
CA GLN A 795 34.49 -33.06 18.19
C GLN A 795 33.74 -34.30 18.64
N HIS A 796 32.66 -34.23 19.42
CA HIS A 796 31.95 -35.42 19.92
C HIS A 796 30.62 -35.74 19.23
N ASN A 797 30.23 -35.09 18.12
CA ASN A 797 28.99 -35.43 17.42
C ASN A 797 29.10 -35.45 15.89
N SER A 798 30.14 -36.10 15.36
CA SER A 798 30.26 -36.37 13.93
C SER A 798 30.06 -37.86 13.64
N GLN A 799 28.90 -38.40 13.91
CA GLN A 799 28.43 -39.65 13.28
C GLN A 799 26.92 -39.65 13.24
N GLN A 800 26.41 -39.50 12.04
CA GLN A 800 25.15 -39.88 11.44
C GLN A 800 24.51 -38.74 10.61
N ARG A 801 24.83 -38.76 9.33
CA ARG A 801 24.02 -38.14 8.28
C ARG A 801 22.96 -39.13 7.81
N PRO A 802 21.70 -38.79 7.73
CA PRO A 802 20.78 -39.45 6.82
C PRO A 802 20.74 -38.72 5.47
N ARG A 803 20.62 -39.53 4.45
CA ARG A 803 20.67 -39.22 3.01
C ARG A 803 19.49 -38.35 2.53
N ASN A 804 19.77 -37.60 1.48
CA ASN A 804 18.85 -36.93 0.56
C ASN A 804 17.54 -37.68 0.33
N THR A 805 16.42 -37.01 0.58
CA THR A 805 15.19 -37.31 -0.14
C THR A 805 14.77 -36.09 -0.94
N ASN A 806 14.77 -36.25 -2.26
CA ASN A 806 14.24 -35.33 -3.25
C ASN A 806 12.80 -34.98 -2.95
N TRP A 807 12.55 -33.72 -2.66
CA TRP A 807 11.21 -33.15 -2.69
C TRP A 807 10.95 -32.60 -4.09
N LYS A 808 10.30 -33.42 -4.91
CA LYS A 808 9.68 -32.95 -6.15
C LYS A 808 8.53 -32.02 -5.81
N SER A 809 8.43 -30.96 -6.58
CA SER A 809 7.40 -29.94 -6.61
C SER A 809 5.98 -30.52 -6.45
N ALA A 810 5.39 -30.33 -5.28
CA ALA A 810 3.94 -30.45 -5.11
C ALA A 810 3.26 -29.18 -5.65
N THR A 811 2.39 -29.39 -6.58
CA THR A 811 1.71 -28.44 -7.44
C THR A 811 0.89 -27.40 -6.66
N CYS A 812 0.80 -26.20 -7.21
CA CYS A 812 0.05 -25.01 -6.73
C CYS A 812 -1.47 -25.23 -6.48
N SER A 813 -2.03 -26.37 -6.89
CA SER A 813 -3.46 -26.67 -6.76
C SER A 813 -3.91 -26.95 -5.31
N ALA A 814 -3.11 -27.70 -4.54
CA ALA A 814 -3.48 -28.09 -3.17
C ALA A 814 -3.53 -26.91 -2.17
N SER A 815 -2.90 -25.77 -2.51
CA SER A 815 -2.89 -24.58 -1.64
C SER A 815 -4.11 -23.69 -1.82
N ALA A 816 -4.67 -23.63 -3.04
CA ALA A 816 -5.88 -22.87 -3.33
C ALA A 816 -7.12 -23.52 -2.70
N ASP A 817 -7.18 -24.86 -2.72
CA ASP A 817 -8.31 -25.62 -2.16
C ASP A 817 -8.40 -25.46 -0.64
N ARG A 818 -7.28 -25.44 0.08
CA ARG A 818 -7.28 -25.24 1.54
C ARG A 818 -7.68 -23.83 1.94
N PHE A 819 -7.32 -22.81 1.14
CA PHE A 819 -7.72 -21.44 1.37
C PHE A 819 -9.23 -21.27 1.17
N SER A 820 -9.77 -21.84 0.09
CA SER A 820 -11.20 -21.83 -0.20
C SER A 820 -12.00 -22.56 0.90
N HIS A 821 -11.52 -23.68 1.38
CA HIS A 821 -12.16 -24.46 2.42
C HIS A 821 -12.21 -23.73 3.78
N ASN A 822 -11.14 -23.05 4.17
CA ASN A 822 -11.11 -22.30 5.43
C ASN A 822 -12.01 -21.04 5.44
N ILE A 823 -12.25 -20.43 4.28
CA ILE A 823 -13.20 -19.31 4.16
C ILE A 823 -14.61 -19.84 4.06
N ALA A 824 -14.85 -20.92 3.32
CA ALA A 824 -16.18 -21.55 3.15
C ALA A 824 -16.73 -22.14 4.45
N MET A 825 -15.90 -22.59 5.38
CA MET A 825 -16.36 -23.10 6.71
C MET A 825 -17.03 -22.05 7.59
N THR A 826 -16.91 -20.75 7.25
CA THR A 826 -17.49 -19.65 8.03
C THR A 826 -18.86 -19.20 7.52
N ILE A 827 -19.19 -19.52 6.28
CA ILE A 827 -20.42 -19.10 5.62
C ILE A 827 -20.90 -20.23 4.72
N SER A 828 -22.20 -20.61 4.78
CA SER A 828 -22.71 -21.66 3.90
C SER A 828 -22.63 -21.23 2.43
N HIS A 829 -22.50 -22.18 1.54
CA HIS A 829 -22.45 -21.91 0.10
C HIS A 829 -23.73 -21.22 -0.41
N GLU A 830 -24.86 -21.66 0.10
CA GLU A 830 -26.16 -21.10 -0.23
C GLU A 830 -26.28 -19.63 0.21
N ASP A 831 -25.69 -19.30 1.36
CA ASP A 831 -25.58 -17.96 1.89
C ASP A 831 -24.73 -17.05 1.01
N LEU A 832 -23.61 -17.54 0.48
CA LEU A 832 -22.71 -16.80 -0.40
C LEU A 832 -23.36 -16.53 -1.76
N GLN A 833 -24.00 -17.53 -2.35
CA GLN A 833 -24.62 -17.41 -3.66
C GLN A 833 -25.82 -16.48 -3.63
N ASN A 834 -26.60 -16.56 -2.58
CA ASN A 834 -27.76 -15.72 -2.36
C ASN A 834 -27.37 -14.26 -2.02
N PHE A 835 -26.33 -14.05 -1.19
CA PHE A 835 -25.75 -12.71 -0.95
C PHE A 835 -25.26 -12.08 -2.25
N TRP A 836 -24.59 -12.88 -3.09
CA TRP A 836 -24.07 -12.44 -4.36
C TRP A 836 -25.15 -11.98 -5.33
N ASN A 837 -26.20 -12.77 -5.49
CA ASN A 837 -27.31 -12.44 -6.38
C ASN A 837 -28.05 -11.16 -5.97
N LYS A 838 -28.04 -10.80 -4.68
CA LYS A 838 -28.67 -9.58 -4.16
C LYS A 838 -27.80 -8.35 -4.12
N ALA A 839 -26.50 -8.52 -4.01
CA ALA A 839 -25.56 -7.39 -3.98
C ALA A 839 -25.47 -6.62 -5.29
N HIS A 840 -26.32 -6.94 -6.30
CA HIS A 840 -26.37 -6.31 -7.63
C HIS A 840 -24.98 -5.97 -8.20
N LEU A 841 -24.10 -6.97 -8.26
CA LEU A 841 -22.76 -6.79 -8.81
C LEU A 841 -22.80 -7.00 -10.31
N PRO A 842 -22.63 -5.94 -11.15
CA PRO A 842 -22.91 -6.01 -12.59
C PRO A 842 -22.04 -6.98 -13.39
N SER A 843 -20.88 -7.38 -12.86
CA SER A 843 -19.86 -8.10 -13.64
C SER A 843 -19.99 -9.63 -13.71
N TRP A 844 -21.06 -10.24 -13.15
CA TRP A 844 -21.17 -11.68 -13.04
C TRP A 844 -22.19 -12.38 -13.95
N ARG A 845 -22.91 -11.64 -14.76
CA ARG A 845 -23.97 -12.24 -15.62
C ARG A 845 -23.48 -13.02 -16.84
N HIS A 846 -22.16 -13.07 -17.10
CA HIS A 846 -21.63 -13.68 -18.34
C HIS A 846 -20.83 -14.97 -18.17
N THR A 847 -20.80 -15.61 -17.00
CA THR A 847 -20.22 -16.95 -16.87
C THR A 847 -21.31 -18.01 -16.81
N SER A 848 -21.22 -18.98 -17.70
CA SER A 848 -22.21 -20.05 -17.85
C SER A 848 -22.43 -20.84 -16.55
N PRO A 849 -23.64 -21.41 -16.33
CA PRO A 849 -23.99 -22.17 -15.11
C PRO A 849 -23.13 -23.41 -14.85
N THR A 850 -22.45 -23.94 -15.84
CA THR A 850 -21.63 -25.14 -15.76
C THR A 850 -20.33 -24.98 -15.00
N THR A 851 -19.78 -23.76 -14.92
CA THR A 851 -18.53 -23.50 -14.18
C THR A 851 -18.75 -23.39 -12.65
N ASN A 852 -19.97 -23.16 -12.21
CA ASN A 852 -20.29 -22.99 -10.79
C ASN A 852 -20.48 -24.32 -10.03
N LEU A 853 -20.74 -25.40 -10.73
CA LEU A 853 -21.00 -26.72 -10.12
C LEU A 853 -19.73 -27.50 -9.74
N LEU A 854 -18.59 -27.19 -10.34
CA LEU A 854 -17.31 -27.85 -10.06
C LEU A 854 -16.66 -27.40 -8.74
N PHE A 855 -17.10 -26.27 -8.21
CA PHE A 855 -16.56 -25.70 -6.96
C PHE A 855 -17.18 -26.25 -5.68
N LEU A 856 -18.25 -27.01 -5.78
CA LEU A 856 -19.04 -27.47 -4.66
C LEU A 856 -18.75 -28.90 -4.22
N LYS A 857 -17.87 -29.61 -4.91
CA LYS A 857 -17.54 -31.02 -4.61
C LYS A 857 -16.12 -31.24 -4.07
N VAL A 858 -15.44 -30.19 -3.63
CA VAL A 858 -14.13 -30.35 -3.00
C VAL A 858 -14.13 -29.75 -1.61
#